data_e333f309115af490543a0d806745b315
#
_entry.id   e333f309115af490543a0d806745b315
#
_cell.length_a   1.000
_cell.length_b   1.000
_cell.length_c   1.000
_cell.angle_alpha   90.00
_cell.angle_beta   90.00
_cell.angle_gamma   90.00
#
_symmetry.space_group_name_H-M   'P 1'
#
loop_
_entity.id
_entity.type
_entity.pdbx_description
1 polymer ?
#
loop_
_entity_poly.entity_id
_entity_poly.type
_entity_poly.pdbx_seq_one_letter_code
_entity_poly.pdbx_strand_id
1 'polypeptide(L)'
;MYYNCYYESKKATIHLWDDKKGYMKLPFQKYGYVKDPNGEFVNLFGQRCTKTTNINDHKPHNIFEADVTATTRLLVDTYLNDDNVSEGVKVLTFDIEVEKDEETGYSTVQAADNRINSIALYDHQVNQYHVIILDAELKLKPRKKGNVEIHVAPSERILLEKFYSIYNQIAPHIITGWNIDFFDVPYLYNRACKVLGKKQAGCLSPLGIVDEMFPTDDDDPRYKIAGVSALDYIELYKKFTYSEESSYTLDAIAMKELKRGKIEYDGDLNVLYSTDIEKFIEYNLVDVELVVELDNKLQYIDLARTICHKGHVPYDAVYHSSKYLEGASLTYLKRLGIVAPNKQRPIKLVLGKSHQQGETKLYMSEKIRNSVPGSGQLKVYKTKSSSFVLKYSSFKEDYFILEEPLDQPVLRDYIVKPALEGAYVKQPKPGRYDWIYDLDLTSLYPSIIMTLNISPETKVGKCLNFVGNDFVKNVEKEYKVKIGSTVNTYNTTDFRAYLTNNNYSIAANGVMYDKNKKGFIPSILEAWFDERVEFKNAMKDAKRANNGDKTKRYHQLQLTQKILLNSFYGVLALASFRFYDVDNAEAVTSSGQSIIKFTADLTNQYYNQNCGTKEIDYNIYIDTDSVFFSSWPLIQSRYPDIKITEDDKIIPITLEIASEVQKFINNGYNMYAQRFMNVNEHRLEIKQELVAKAGFWVAKKRYAQLILNEEGVQLKEPHLDVKGLDVVRSNFPKAFRTFMGDFLFSLLNGMTKDEGNKYVTDFKEGLKS
;
A
#
# COMPACT_ATOMS: atom_id res chain seq x y z
N MET A 1 -0.87 25.09 9.32
CA MET A 1 -0.26 23.75 9.18
C MET A 1 1.17 23.84 8.70
N TYR A 2 1.95 22.77 8.84
CA TYR A 2 3.39 22.77 8.50
C TYR A 2 3.64 22.45 7.02
N TYR A 3 4.79 22.94 6.52
CA TYR A 3 5.38 22.49 5.26
C TYR A 3 6.45 21.43 5.49
N ASN A 4 7.22 21.55 6.58
CA ASN A 4 8.27 20.62 6.93
C ASN A 4 8.59 20.67 8.42
N CYS A 5 9.18 19.58 8.94
CA CYS A 5 9.62 19.48 10.32
C CYS A 5 10.90 18.63 10.35
N TYR A 6 12.01 19.21 10.84
CA TYR A 6 13.30 18.56 10.94
C TYR A 6 13.84 18.61 12.36
N TYR A 7 14.30 17.48 12.89
CA TYR A 7 14.90 17.39 14.21
C TYR A 7 16.43 17.29 14.15
N GLU A 8 17.11 18.33 14.62
CA GLU A 8 18.57 18.36 14.81
C GLU A 8 18.92 17.76 16.16
N SER A 9 19.24 16.46 16.17
CA SER A 9 19.43 15.69 17.41
C SER A 9 20.57 16.18 18.28
N LYS A 10 21.70 16.61 17.68
CA LYS A 10 22.87 17.12 18.41
C LYS A 10 22.59 18.39 19.21
N LYS A 11 21.62 19.20 18.79
CA LYS A 11 21.25 20.47 19.44
C LYS A 11 19.92 20.35 20.20
N ALA A 12 19.27 19.16 20.19
CA ALA A 12 17.93 18.96 20.74
C ALA A 12 16.93 20.04 20.25
N THR A 13 16.98 20.35 18.94
CA THR A 13 16.23 21.45 18.35
C THR A 13 15.38 20.95 17.19
N ILE A 14 14.13 21.39 17.13
CA ILE A 14 13.25 21.16 15.98
C ILE A 14 13.16 22.43 15.15
N HIS A 15 13.34 22.27 13.85
CA HIS A 15 13.11 23.27 12.84
C HIS A 15 11.76 23.00 12.20
N LEU A 16 10.82 23.95 12.31
CA LEU A 16 9.44 23.83 11.85
C LEU A 16 9.16 24.95 10.85
N TRP A 17 8.67 24.61 9.68
CA TRP A 17 8.17 25.55 8.67
C TRP A 17 6.64 25.47 8.65
N ASP A 18 5.98 26.55 9.01
CA ASP A 18 4.51 26.64 9.15
C ASP A 18 3.95 27.65 8.13
N ASP A 19 2.77 27.37 7.57
CA ASP A 19 2.15 28.18 6.52
C ASP A 19 1.71 29.58 6.99
N LYS A 20 1.43 29.74 8.28
CA LYS A 20 0.98 31.01 8.88
C LYS A 20 2.05 31.71 9.70
N LYS A 21 2.88 30.92 10.40
CA LYS A 21 3.89 31.43 11.33
C LYS A 21 5.29 31.51 10.73
N GLY A 22 5.48 30.94 9.53
CA GLY A 22 6.78 30.87 8.89
C GLY A 22 7.74 29.89 9.56
N TYR A 23 9.05 30.17 9.43
CA TYR A 23 10.07 29.32 10.02
C TYR A 23 10.23 29.57 11.52
N MET A 24 10.25 28.47 12.31
CA MET A 24 10.44 28.48 13.75
C MET A 24 11.54 27.51 14.16
N LYS A 25 12.35 27.94 15.12
CA LYS A 25 13.38 27.13 15.78
C LYS A 25 12.95 26.88 17.21
N LEU A 26 12.62 25.62 17.54
CA LEU A 26 12.01 25.24 18.81
C LEU A 26 12.94 24.30 19.61
N PRO A 27 13.24 24.57 20.88
CA PRO A 27 13.89 23.59 21.72
C PRO A 27 12.97 22.39 21.90
N PHE A 28 13.52 21.17 21.89
CA PHE A 28 12.73 19.97 22.06
C PHE A 28 13.22 19.16 23.26
N GLN A 29 12.32 18.98 24.23
CA GLN A 29 12.54 18.08 25.35
C GLN A 29 11.66 16.85 25.20
N LYS A 30 12.28 15.68 25.10
CA LYS A 30 11.59 14.41 25.03
C LYS A 30 10.85 14.13 26.34
N TYR A 31 9.64 13.59 26.22
CA TYR A 31 8.83 13.18 27.36
C TYR A 31 8.10 11.86 27.10
N GLY A 32 7.65 11.23 28.16
CA GLY A 32 6.78 10.05 28.16
C GLY A 32 5.82 10.11 29.35
N TYR A 33 5.17 8.99 29.61
CA TYR A 33 4.21 8.88 30.72
C TYR A 33 4.55 7.65 31.57
N VAL A 34 4.68 7.81 32.89
CA VAL A 34 4.99 6.73 33.81
C VAL A 34 3.75 6.29 34.56
N LYS A 35 3.63 5.00 34.88
CA LYS A 35 2.54 4.48 35.73
C LYS A 35 2.56 5.16 37.09
N ASP A 36 1.43 5.77 37.45
CA ASP A 36 1.21 6.49 38.69
C ASP A 36 -0.27 6.35 39.06
N PRO A 37 -0.62 5.68 40.19
CA PRO A 37 -2.01 5.53 40.62
C PRO A 37 -2.74 6.87 40.83
N ASN A 38 -2.01 7.95 41.12
CA ASN A 38 -2.55 9.29 41.32
C ASN A 38 -2.42 10.18 40.06
N GLY A 39 -1.93 9.65 38.94
CA GLY A 39 -1.70 10.38 37.70
C GLY A 39 -2.97 10.93 37.08
N GLU A 40 -2.82 12.02 36.36
CA GLU A 40 -3.92 12.71 35.68
C GLU A 40 -4.31 12.10 34.33
N PHE A 41 -3.39 11.36 33.71
CA PHE A 41 -3.60 10.72 32.40
C PHE A 41 -3.98 9.24 32.58
N VAL A 42 -4.64 8.69 31.54
CA VAL A 42 -5.01 7.26 31.49
C VAL A 42 -4.43 6.64 30.22
N ASN A 43 -3.74 5.50 30.36
CA ASN A 43 -3.24 4.80 29.19
C ASN A 43 -4.33 3.93 28.53
N LEU A 44 -4.02 3.38 27.35
CA LEU A 44 -4.93 2.54 26.55
C LEU A 44 -5.52 1.35 27.35
N PHE A 45 -4.80 0.85 28.37
CA PHE A 45 -5.21 -0.28 29.20
C PHE A 45 -5.93 0.16 30.50
N GLY A 46 -6.30 1.43 30.62
CA GLY A 46 -7.04 1.95 31.78
C GLY A 46 -6.18 2.25 33.02
N GLN A 47 -4.85 2.20 32.90
CA GLN A 47 -3.93 2.49 34.03
C GLN A 47 -3.65 4.00 34.08
N ARG A 48 -3.68 4.57 35.28
CA ARG A 48 -3.30 5.97 35.49
C ARG A 48 -1.80 6.18 35.30
N CYS A 49 -1.43 7.35 34.81
CA CYS A 49 -0.04 7.72 34.54
C CYS A 49 0.17 9.24 34.65
N THR A 50 1.42 9.62 34.94
CA THR A 50 1.89 11.00 35.03
C THR A 50 2.91 11.30 33.96
N LYS A 51 2.88 12.50 33.36
CA LYS A 51 3.85 12.95 32.36
C LYS A 51 5.23 13.15 33.01
N THR A 52 6.29 12.66 32.36
CA THR A 52 7.67 12.80 32.83
C THR A 52 8.65 13.07 31.69
N THR A 53 9.66 13.88 31.97
CA THR A 53 10.83 14.09 31.10
C THR A 53 12.02 13.18 31.47
N ASN A 54 11.97 12.56 32.64
CA ASN A 54 13.01 11.65 33.14
C ASN A 54 12.78 10.21 32.62
N ILE A 55 12.83 10.06 31.31
CA ILE A 55 12.46 8.81 30.60
C ILE A 55 13.39 7.65 31.02
N ASN A 56 14.69 7.92 31.18
CA ASN A 56 15.71 6.90 31.41
C ASN A 56 15.68 6.32 32.82
N ASP A 57 15.02 6.98 33.77
CA ASP A 57 14.92 6.55 35.18
C ASP A 57 13.86 5.44 35.33
N HIS A 58 13.11 5.13 34.30
CA HIS A 58 11.99 4.19 34.36
C HIS A 58 12.22 2.93 33.53
N LYS A 59 11.75 1.79 34.04
CA LYS A 59 11.77 0.53 33.29
C LYS A 59 10.82 0.58 32.11
N PRO A 60 11.14 -0.03 30.94
CA PRO A 60 10.34 0.06 29.72
C PRO A 60 8.86 -0.35 29.87
N HIS A 61 8.53 -1.26 30.81
CA HIS A 61 7.15 -1.69 31.05
C HIS A 61 6.33 -0.75 31.94
N ASN A 62 6.97 0.25 32.53
CA ASN A 62 6.33 1.25 33.39
C ASN A 62 6.19 2.61 32.71
N ILE A 63 6.75 2.79 31.52
CA ILE A 63 6.71 4.04 30.78
C ILE A 63 6.03 3.85 29.42
N PHE A 64 5.28 4.85 28.97
CA PHE A 64 4.49 4.86 27.75
C PHE A 64 4.89 6.03 26.86
N GLU A 65 4.72 5.88 25.54
CA GLU A 65 5.05 6.89 24.52
C GLU A 65 6.49 7.45 24.61
N ALA A 66 7.39 6.78 25.31
CA ALA A 66 8.78 7.21 25.47
C ALA A 66 9.61 7.08 24.18
N ASP A 67 9.12 6.36 23.20
CA ASP A 67 9.75 6.05 21.91
C ASP A 67 9.17 6.83 20.74
N VAL A 68 8.22 7.74 20.96
CA VAL A 68 7.68 8.61 19.90
C VAL A 68 8.78 9.52 19.38
N THR A 69 8.93 9.59 18.03
CA THR A 69 9.96 10.45 17.40
C THR A 69 9.71 11.92 17.69
N ALA A 70 10.78 12.72 17.76
CA ALA A 70 10.70 14.15 18.08
C ALA A 70 9.79 14.91 17.13
N THR A 71 9.90 14.62 15.82
CA THR A 71 9.08 15.26 14.78
C THR A 71 7.60 14.93 14.94
N THR A 72 7.25 13.64 15.05
CA THR A 72 5.85 13.22 15.25
C THR A 72 5.28 13.79 16.55
N ARG A 73 6.08 13.75 17.64
CA ARG A 73 5.66 14.31 18.93
C ARG A 73 5.30 15.79 18.82
N LEU A 74 6.20 16.60 18.23
CA LEU A 74 5.93 18.03 18.07
C LEU A 74 4.72 18.30 17.18
N LEU A 75 4.61 17.60 16.05
CA LEU A 75 3.51 17.81 15.11
C LEU A 75 2.16 17.44 15.72
N VAL A 76 2.07 16.31 16.41
CA VAL A 76 0.85 15.90 17.15
C VAL A 76 0.49 16.90 18.26
N ASP A 77 1.51 17.39 19.00
CA ASP A 77 1.27 18.34 20.08
C ASP A 77 0.83 19.71 19.55
N THR A 78 1.43 20.19 18.46
CA THR A 78 1.20 21.54 17.91
C THR A 78 -0.11 21.62 17.13
N TYR A 79 -0.42 20.57 16.36
CA TYR A 79 -1.56 20.57 15.44
C TYR A 79 -2.69 19.63 15.86
N LEU A 80 -2.78 19.30 17.15
CA LEU A 80 -3.71 18.29 17.69
C LEU A 80 -5.16 18.44 17.17
N ASN A 81 -5.64 19.67 17.03
CA ASN A 81 -7.02 19.99 16.63
C ASN A 81 -7.12 20.59 15.22
N ASP A 82 -6.07 20.46 14.40
CA ASP A 82 -6.05 20.97 13.05
C ASP A 82 -5.84 19.82 12.05
N ASP A 83 -6.85 19.53 11.25
CA ASP A 83 -6.83 18.50 10.19
C ASP A 83 -6.75 19.10 8.78
N ASN A 84 -6.45 20.40 8.66
CA ASN A 84 -6.33 21.06 7.36
C ASN A 84 -5.00 20.70 6.67
N VAL A 85 -4.93 20.97 5.38
CA VAL A 85 -3.68 20.92 4.60
C VAL A 85 -3.08 22.32 4.55
N SER A 86 -1.75 22.42 4.65
CA SER A 86 -1.05 23.71 4.55
C SER A 86 -1.30 24.40 3.20
N GLU A 87 -1.44 25.71 3.21
CA GLU A 87 -1.66 26.53 2.02
C GLU A 87 -0.34 27.13 1.51
N GLY A 88 -0.23 27.40 0.20
CA GLY A 88 0.95 28.05 -0.39
C GLY A 88 2.23 27.21 -0.39
N VAL A 89 2.10 25.89 -0.45
CA VAL A 89 3.28 25.00 -0.60
C VAL A 89 4.01 25.31 -1.90
N LYS A 90 5.34 25.40 -1.85
CA LYS A 90 6.19 25.61 -3.02
C LYS A 90 6.73 24.26 -3.49
N VAL A 91 6.40 23.91 -4.72
CA VAL A 91 6.84 22.66 -5.36
C VAL A 91 7.77 23.01 -6.52
N LEU A 92 8.87 22.28 -6.63
CA LEU A 92 9.81 22.33 -7.73
C LEU A 92 9.90 20.94 -8.37
N THR A 93 9.56 20.83 -9.66
CA THR A 93 9.86 19.63 -10.45
C THR A 93 11.16 19.86 -11.20
N PHE A 94 12.07 18.89 -11.23
CA PHE A 94 13.33 19.02 -11.97
C PHE A 94 13.83 17.66 -12.48
N ASP A 95 14.72 17.75 -13.48
CA ASP A 95 15.38 16.62 -14.11
C ASP A 95 16.79 17.06 -14.56
N ILE A 96 17.78 16.16 -14.51
CA ILE A 96 19.16 16.42 -14.93
C ILE A 96 19.59 15.48 -16.04
N GLU A 97 20.38 16.03 -16.99
CA GLU A 97 21.03 15.23 -18.01
C GLU A 97 22.55 15.23 -17.79
N VAL A 98 23.11 14.02 -17.82
CA VAL A 98 24.52 13.77 -17.49
C VAL A 98 25.26 13.24 -18.71
N GLU A 99 26.46 13.73 -18.94
CA GLU A 99 27.35 13.25 -19.97
C GLU A 99 27.68 11.76 -19.76
N LYS A 100 27.71 11.00 -20.86
CA LYS A 100 28.17 9.62 -20.85
C LYS A 100 29.63 9.62 -21.34
N ASP A 101 30.53 9.11 -20.55
CA ASP A 101 31.93 8.93 -20.97
C ASP A 101 32.02 7.81 -22.01
N GLU A 102 32.84 8.02 -23.07
CA GLU A 102 32.93 7.05 -24.18
C GLU A 102 33.60 5.72 -23.77
N GLU A 103 34.53 5.77 -22.81
CA GLU A 103 35.27 4.57 -22.36
C GLU A 103 34.63 3.90 -21.14
N THR A 104 34.19 4.70 -20.16
CA THR A 104 33.70 4.21 -18.86
C THR A 104 32.19 4.21 -18.72
N GLY A 105 31.45 4.85 -19.65
CA GLY A 105 30.00 4.92 -19.62
C GLY A 105 29.47 5.99 -18.63
N TYR A 106 28.36 5.69 -17.97
CA TYR A 106 27.81 6.56 -16.92
C TYR A 106 28.51 6.31 -15.58
N SER A 107 28.88 7.40 -14.91
CA SER A 107 29.39 7.33 -13.54
C SER A 107 28.31 6.89 -12.57
N THR A 108 28.71 6.22 -11.49
CA THR A 108 27.79 5.95 -10.37
C THR A 108 27.37 7.25 -9.69
N VAL A 109 26.21 7.26 -9.06
CA VAL A 109 25.71 8.44 -8.34
C VAL A 109 26.65 8.89 -7.20
N GLN A 110 27.35 7.93 -6.56
CA GLN A 110 28.34 8.21 -5.50
C GLN A 110 29.60 8.86 -6.06
N ALA A 111 30.11 8.33 -7.18
CA ALA A 111 31.28 8.89 -7.83
C ALA A 111 30.98 10.22 -8.51
N ALA A 112 29.86 10.35 -9.22
CA ALA A 112 29.42 11.55 -9.93
C ALA A 112 30.58 12.21 -10.72
N ASP A 113 31.30 11.43 -11.55
CA ASP A 113 32.50 11.88 -12.26
C ASP A 113 32.17 12.64 -13.55
N ASN A 114 31.06 12.29 -14.21
CA ASN A 114 30.67 12.90 -15.47
C ASN A 114 29.97 14.24 -15.26
N ARG A 115 30.06 15.14 -16.23
CA ARG A 115 29.48 16.50 -16.13
C ARG A 115 27.96 16.44 -16.28
N ILE A 116 27.31 17.38 -15.61
CA ILE A 116 25.90 17.68 -15.86
C ILE A 116 25.84 18.63 -17.07
N ASN A 117 25.16 18.18 -18.13
CA ASN A 117 25.04 18.95 -19.38
C ASN A 117 23.80 19.83 -19.38
N SER A 118 22.73 19.43 -18.74
CA SER A 118 21.50 20.22 -18.64
C SER A 118 20.78 19.98 -17.32
N ILE A 119 20.07 20.99 -16.84
CA ILE A 119 19.10 20.91 -15.75
C ILE A 119 17.83 21.62 -16.19
N ALA A 120 16.75 20.89 -16.32
CA ALA A 120 15.42 21.45 -16.52
C ALA A 120 14.65 21.49 -15.20
N LEU A 121 13.91 22.55 -14.95
CA LEU A 121 13.11 22.70 -13.74
C LEU A 121 11.83 23.49 -13.99
N TYR A 122 10.81 23.23 -13.19
CA TYR A 122 9.53 23.92 -13.22
C TYR A 122 9.14 24.43 -11.84
N ASP A 123 8.92 25.75 -11.76
CA ASP A 123 8.38 26.43 -10.59
C ASP A 123 6.85 26.44 -10.66
N HIS A 124 6.20 25.61 -9.83
CA HIS A 124 4.74 25.50 -9.78
C HIS A 124 4.05 26.77 -9.29
N GLN A 125 4.73 27.68 -8.55
CA GLN A 125 4.12 28.89 -7.99
C GLN A 125 3.82 29.92 -9.06
N VAL A 126 4.73 30.05 -10.03
CA VAL A 126 4.63 31.07 -11.08
C VAL A 126 4.42 30.48 -12.48
N ASN A 127 4.26 29.16 -12.58
CA ASN A 127 4.08 28.44 -13.84
C ASN A 127 5.21 28.73 -14.83
N GLN A 128 6.47 28.61 -14.37
CA GLN A 128 7.66 28.96 -15.15
C GLN A 128 8.59 27.75 -15.27
N TYR A 129 8.97 27.41 -16.50
CA TYR A 129 10.05 26.47 -16.80
C TYR A 129 11.38 27.20 -16.95
N HIS A 130 12.45 26.59 -16.46
CA HIS A 130 13.82 27.01 -16.69
C HIS A 130 14.61 25.81 -17.21
N VAL A 131 15.40 26.00 -18.27
CA VAL A 131 16.37 25.02 -18.73
C VAL A 131 17.74 25.68 -18.68
N ILE A 132 18.68 25.08 -17.96
CA ILE A 132 20.05 25.56 -17.84
C ILE A 132 20.92 24.60 -18.63
N ILE A 133 21.47 25.05 -19.76
CA ILE A 133 22.25 24.22 -20.67
C ILE A 133 23.73 24.59 -20.64
N LEU A 134 24.59 23.58 -20.59
CA LEU A 134 26.02 23.77 -20.75
C LEU A 134 26.34 23.95 -22.24
N ASP A 135 26.89 25.10 -22.59
CA ASP A 135 27.39 25.42 -23.94
C ASP A 135 28.72 26.16 -23.82
N ALA A 136 29.80 25.39 -23.80
CA ALA A 136 31.17 25.94 -23.62
C ALA A 136 31.61 26.84 -24.77
N GLU A 137 31.04 26.67 -25.97
CA GLU A 137 31.36 27.45 -27.15
C GLU A 137 30.48 28.70 -27.28
N LEU A 138 29.49 28.89 -26.41
CA LEU A 138 28.52 29.98 -26.40
C LEU A 138 27.83 30.21 -27.77
N LYS A 139 27.51 29.10 -28.44
CA LYS A 139 26.76 29.13 -29.71
C LYS A 139 25.32 29.55 -29.51
N LEU A 140 24.75 29.21 -28.34
CA LEU A 140 23.40 29.57 -27.96
C LEU A 140 23.35 30.95 -27.28
N LYS A 141 22.17 31.56 -27.36
CA LYS A 141 21.85 32.78 -26.61
C LYS A 141 20.77 32.51 -25.58
N PRO A 142 20.89 33.06 -24.36
CA PRO A 142 19.79 33.01 -23.39
C PRO A 142 18.52 33.61 -24.03
N ARG A 143 17.37 32.98 -23.78
CA ARG A 143 16.10 33.42 -24.35
C ARG A 143 14.92 33.01 -23.48
N LYS A 144 13.83 33.74 -23.65
CA LYS A 144 12.54 33.41 -23.03
C LYS A 144 11.46 33.33 -24.12
N LYS A 145 10.69 32.23 -24.10
CA LYS A 145 9.56 32.02 -25.01
C LYS A 145 8.37 31.53 -24.19
N GLY A 146 7.33 32.33 -24.09
CA GLY A 146 6.19 32.00 -23.23
C GLY A 146 6.63 31.89 -21.76
N ASN A 147 6.31 30.74 -21.16
CA ASN A 147 6.72 30.41 -19.80
C ASN A 147 7.99 29.53 -19.73
N VAL A 148 8.76 29.42 -20.80
CA VAL A 148 10.06 28.72 -20.82
C VAL A 148 11.18 29.70 -20.93
N GLU A 149 12.16 29.66 -20.02
CA GLU A 149 13.36 30.47 -19.99
C GLU A 149 14.59 29.56 -20.09
N ILE A 150 15.42 29.81 -21.13
CA ILE A 150 16.64 29.07 -21.39
C ILE A 150 17.84 29.90 -20.97
N HIS A 151 18.63 29.34 -20.06
CA HIS A 151 19.88 29.93 -19.56
C HIS A 151 21.06 29.17 -20.16
N VAL A 152 22.04 29.88 -20.67
CA VAL A 152 23.24 29.28 -21.28
C VAL A 152 24.43 29.47 -20.34
N ALA A 153 25.10 28.37 -20.01
CA ALA A 153 26.25 28.36 -19.12
C ALA A 153 27.52 27.95 -19.86
N PRO A 154 28.61 28.77 -19.82
CA PRO A 154 29.87 28.46 -20.50
C PRO A 154 30.70 27.39 -19.78
N SER A 155 30.33 27.01 -18.58
CA SER A 155 30.99 25.97 -17.82
C SER A 155 30.00 25.30 -16.86
N GLU A 156 30.25 24.06 -16.47
CA GLU A 156 29.45 23.35 -15.51
C GLU A 156 29.34 24.06 -14.15
N ARG A 157 30.43 24.72 -13.72
CA ARG A 157 30.41 25.56 -12.52
C ARG A 157 29.32 26.62 -12.60
N ILE A 158 29.25 27.35 -13.70
CA ILE A 158 28.25 28.41 -13.93
C ILE A 158 26.85 27.80 -14.05
N LEU A 159 26.72 26.62 -14.68
CA LEU A 159 25.45 25.87 -14.74
C LEU A 159 24.91 25.55 -13.33
N LEU A 160 25.76 24.98 -12.50
CA LEU A 160 25.39 24.63 -11.11
C LEU A 160 25.13 25.90 -10.26
N GLU A 161 25.96 26.94 -10.36
CA GLU A 161 25.72 28.20 -9.65
C GLU A 161 24.38 28.83 -10.06
N LYS A 162 24.02 28.78 -11.35
CA LYS A 162 22.71 29.24 -11.84
C LYS A 162 21.56 28.41 -11.30
N PHE A 163 21.70 27.09 -11.28
CA PHE A 163 20.71 26.21 -10.65
C PHE A 163 20.47 26.58 -9.19
N TYR A 164 21.54 26.68 -8.38
CA TYR A 164 21.41 27.04 -6.96
C TYR A 164 20.82 28.45 -6.78
N SER A 165 21.10 29.39 -7.68
CA SER A 165 20.50 30.73 -7.66
C SER A 165 18.98 30.66 -7.85
N ILE A 166 18.51 29.93 -8.87
CA ILE A 166 17.07 29.77 -9.14
C ILE A 166 16.41 28.96 -8.00
N TYR A 167 17.03 27.86 -7.60
CA TYR A 167 16.54 26.99 -6.51
C TYR A 167 16.32 27.77 -5.20
N ASN A 168 17.32 28.59 -4.80
CA ASN A 168 17.21 29.37 -3.57
C ASN A 168 16.23 30.54 -3.70
N GLN A 169 15.99 31.06 -4.90
CA GLN A 169 14.96 32.07 -5.14
C GLN A 169 13.56 31.47 -4.99
N ILE A 170 13.34 30.27 -5.53
CA ILE A 170 12.08 29.52 -5.37
C ILE A 170 11.90 29.11 -3.90
N ALA A 171 12.97 28.67 -3.24
CA ALA A 171 12.99 28.12 -1.89
C ALA A 171 11.90 27.04 -1.71
N PRO A 172 11.98 25.90 -2.42
CA PRO A 172 10.93 24.90 -2.46
C PRO A 172 10.75 24.21 -1.11
N HIS A 173 9.51 23.87 -0.77
CA HIS A 173 9.18 23.00 0.35
C HIS A 173 9.20 21.51 -0.07
N ILE A 174 8.90 21.27 -1.34
CA ILE A 174 8.88 19.95 -1.97
C ILE A 174 9.66 20.02 -3.28
N ILE A 175 10.52 19.04 -3.49
CA ILE A 175 11.13 18.74 -4.78
C ILE A 175 10.59 17.42 -5.30
N THR A 176 10.37 17.32 -6.61
CA THR A 176 9.87 16.13 -7.28
C THR A 176 10.45 15.98 -8.67
N GLY A 177 10.32 14.80 -9.24
CA GLY A 177 10.73 14.41 -10.58
C GLY A 177 10.58 12.89 -10.73
N TRP A 178 11.05 12.33 -11.82
CA TRP A 178 10.95 10.89 -12.08
C TRP A 178 12.24 10.18 -11.69
N ASN A 179 12.20 9.38 -10.63
CA ASN A 179 13.36 8.65 -10.09
C ASN A 179 14.41 9.53 -9.38
N ILE A 180 13.99 10.69 -8.88
CA ILE A 180 14.91 11.68 -8.29
C ILE A 180 15.63 11.21 -7.03
N ASP A 181 15.02 10.32 -6.23
CA ASP A 181 15.61 9.82 -4.99
C ASP A 181 16.82 8.92 -5.24
N PHE A 182 16.86 8.26 -6.41
CA PHE A 182 17.91 7.31 -6.77
C PHE A 182 18.94 7.89 -7.72
N PHE A 183 18.60 8.92 -8.50
CA PHE A 183 19.50 9.46 -9.49
C PHE A 183 19.72 10.96 -9.35
N ASP A 184 18.73 11.80 -9.63
CA ASP A 184 18.94 13.25 -9.79
C ASP A 184 19.44 13.92 -8.53
N VAL A 185 18.82 13.71 -7.39
CA VAL A 185 19.21 14.33 -6.12
C VAL A 185 20.59 13.86 -5.66
N PRO A 186 20.89 12.54 -5.61
CA PRO A 186 22.21 12.07 -5.24
C PRO A 186 23.31 12.55 -6.19
N TYR A 187 23.06 12.45 -7.50
CA TYR A 187 24.06 12.85 -8.50
C TYR A 187 24.35 14.35 -8.44
N LEU A 188 23.29 15.17 -8.45
CA LEU A 188 23.42 16.64 -8.36
C LEU A 188 24.19 17.04 -7.10
N TYR A 189 23.85 16.49 -5.94
CA TYR A 189 24.52 16.81 -4.68
C TYR A 189 26.00 16.43 -4.72
N ASN A 190 26.32 15.19 -5.10
CA ASN A 190 27.70 14.69 -5.15
C ASN A 190 28.52 15.44 -6.19
N ARG A 191 27.95 15.73 -7.37
CA ARG A 191 28.61 16.53 -8.40
C ARG A 191 28.85 17.97 -7.95
N ALA A 192 27.87 18.59 -7.32
CA ALA A 192 28.02 19.94 -6.76
C ALA A 192 29.07 19.95 -5.64
N CYS A 193 29.20 18.92 -4.82
CA CYS A 193 30.29 18.82 -3.85
C CYS A 193 31.68 18.86 -4.50
N LYS A 194 31.85 18.21 -5.66
CA LYS A 194 33.11 18.20 -6.41
C LYS A 194 33.41 19.55 -7.09
N VAL A 195 32.41 20.15 -7.72
CA VAL A 195 32.59 21.32 -8.57
C VAL A 195 32.56 22.63 -7.78
N LEU A 196 31.62 22.74 -6.80
CA LEU A 196 31.39 23.96 -6.02
C LEU A 196 31.86 23.85 -4.57
N GLY A 197 32.08 22.64 -4.08
CA GLY A 197 32.40 22.34 -2.68
C GLY A 197 31.18 22.08 -1.81
N LYS A 198 31.39 21.32 -0.75
CA LYS A 198 30.32 20.82 0.14
C LYS A 198 29.43 21.92 0.75
N LYS A 199 29.98 23.09 1.04
CA LYS A 199 29.20 24.20 1.60
C LYS A 199 28.14 24.71 0.62
N GLN A 200 28.50 24.87 -0.66
CA GLN A 200 27.55 25.33 -1.67
C GLN A 200 26.57 24.23 -2.05
N ALA A 201 27.03 22.98 -2.17
CA ALA A 201 26.15 21.82 -2.39
C ALA A 201 25.10 21.68 -1.30
N GLY A 202 25.46 22.00 -0.04
CA GLY A 202 24.53 22.00 1.10
C GLY A 202 23.39 23.02 0.99
N CYS A 203 23.48 24.02 0.10
CA CYS A 203 22.42 25.01 -0.11
C CYS A 203 21.14 24.44 -0.75
N LEU A 204 21.07 23.14 -1.06
CA LEU A 204 19.80 22.44 -1.27
C LEU A 204 18.91 22.48 -0.02
N SER A 205 19.52 22.55 1.16
CA SER A 205 18.83 22.68 2.44
C SER A 205 18.86 24.13 2.93
N PRO A 206 17.71 24.70 3.37
CA PRO A 206 17.70 26.01 4.02
C PRO A 206 18.53 26.06 5.33
N LEU A 207 18.93 24.90 5.86
CA LEU A 207 19.80 24.76 7.03
C LEU A 207 21.25 24.41 6.68
N GLY A 208 21.55 24.19 5.38
CA GLY A 208 22.86 23.69 4.94
C GLY A 208 23.12 22.23 5.33
N ILE A 209 22.10 21.46 5.65
CA ILE A 209 22.20 20.06 6.13
C ILE A 209 21.60 19.13 5.10
N VAL A 210 22.43 18.27 4.54
CA VAL A 210 22.03 17.15 3.66
C VAL A 210 22.65 15.90 4.26
N ASP A 211 21.78 15.02 4.76
CA ASP A 211 22.17 13.77 5.43
C ASP A 211 22.09 12.61 4.44
N GLU A 212 23.18 11.88 4.30
CA GLU A 212 23.24 10.64 3.53
C GLU A 212 22.64 9.51 4.37
N MET A 213 21.69 8.78 3.80
CA MET A 213 21.02 7.67 4.45
C MET A 213 21.17 6.40 3.62
N PHE A 214 21.51 5.31 4.30
CA PHE A 214 21.53 3.97 3.73
C PHE A 214 20.31 3.21 4.26
N PRO A 215 19.27 2.98 3.43
CA PRO A 215 18.06 2.25 3.86
C PRO A 215 18.38 0.83 4.32
N THR A 216 19.33 0.15 3.64
CA THR A 216 19.95 -1.11 4.06
C THR A 216 21.43 -1.08 3.70
N ASP A 217 22.24 -2.02 4.24
CA ASP A 217 23.68 -2.06 4.01
C ASP A 217 24.11 -2.28 2.54
N ASP A 218 23.18 -2.72 1.67
CA ASP A 218 23.43 -3.00 0.24
C ASP A 218 22.66 -2.03 -0.69
N ASP A 219 21.95 -1.04 -0.16
CA ASP A 219 21.20 -0.08 -0.97
C ASP A 219 22.07 1.14 -1.32
N ASP A 220 21.82 1.72 -2.48
CA ASP A 220 22.36 3.02 -2.85
C ASP A 220 21.91 4.11 -1.85
N PRO A 221 22.79 5.07 -1.52
CA PRO A 221 22.45 6.09 -0.55
C PRO A 221 21.32 6.99 -1.06
N ARG A 222 20.39 7.29 -0.17
CA ARG A 222 19.39 8.35 -0.34
C ARG A 222 19.81 9.59 0.43
N TYR A 223 19.42 10.75 -0.04
CA TYR A 223 19.78 12.01 0.58
C TYR A 223 18.56 12.67 1.22
N LYS A 224 18.65 12.93 2.53
CA LYS A 224 17.65 13.69 3.25
C LYS A 224 18.06 15.16 3.35
N ILE A 225 17.28 16.01 2.73
CA ILE A 225 17.49 17.46 2.71
C ILE A 225 16.71 18.07 3.87
N ALA A 226 17.40 18.61 4.87
CA ALA A 226 16.74 19.23 6.03
C ALA A 226 15.92 20.45 5.60
N GLY A 227 14.60 20.41 5.83
CA GLY A 227 13.67 21.48 5.49
C GLY A 227 13.05 21.39 4.10
N VAL A 228 13.43 20.42 3.27
CA VAL A 228 12.83 20.15 1.96
C VAL A 228 12.47 18.68 1.86
N SER A 229 11.26 18.39 1.41
CA SER A 229 10.82 16.99 1.20
C SER A 229 11.04 16.59 -0.26
N ALA A 230 11.81 15.54 -0.51
CA ALA A 230 11.88 14.91 -1.82
C ALA A 230 10.71 13.93 -1.95
N LEU A 231 9.87 14.12 -2.95
CA LEU A 231 8.75 13.24 -3.28
C LEU A 231 8.97 12.71 -4.70
N ASP A 232 9.60 11.55 -4.79
CA ASP A 232 9.84 10.87 -6.06
C ASP A 232 8.53 10.42 -6.71
N TYR A 233 8.26 10.93 -7.93
CA TYR A 233 6.97 10.71 -8.57
C TYR A 233 6.74 9.27 -9.01
N ILE A 234 7.78 8.52 -9.37
CA ILE A 234 7.67 7.08 -9.66
C ILE A 234 7.23 6.30 -8.41
N GLU A 235 7.77 6.65 -7.24
CA GLU A 235 7.40 5.99 -5.98
C GLU A 235 5.97 6.38 -5.53
N LEU A 236 5.55 7.64 -5.76
CA LEU A 236 4.17 8.06 -5.56
C LEU A 236 3.22 7.31 -6.49
N TYR A 237 3.59 7.18 -7.78
CA TYR A 237 2.80 6.45 -8.76
C TYR A 237 2.63 4.98 -8.36
N LYS A 238 3.71 4.27 -8.04
CA LYS A 238 3.66 2.88 -7.55
C LYS A 238 2.82 2.73 -6.30
N LYS A 239 2.88 3.69 -5.38
CA LYS A 239 2.15 3.63 -4.10
C LYS A 239 0.66 3.82 -4.26
N PHE A 240 0.22 4.72 -5.14
CA PHE A 240 -1.17 5.14 -5.23
C PHE A 240 -1.92 4.54 -6.41
N THR A 241 -1.20 3.91 -7.35
CA THR A 241 -1.79 3.15 -8.45
C THR A 241 -1.83 1.67 -8.06
N TYR A 242 -3.04 1.10 -8.03
CA TYR A 242 -3.25 -0.29 -7.58
C TYR A 242 -2.96 -1.34 -8.66
N SER A 243 -2.85 -0.93 -9.93
CA SER A 243 -2.48 -1.83 -11.04
C SER A 243 -0.97 -1.97 -11.14
N GLU A 244 -0.49 -3.21 -11.33
CA GLU A 244 0.90 -3.43 -11.72
C GLU A 244 1.09 -3.02 -13.19
N GLU A 245 2.16 -2.26 -13.44
CA GLU A 245 2.47 -1.79 -14.78
C GLU A 245 3.53 -2.66 -15.44
N SER A 246 3.43 -2.83 -16.75
CA SER A 246 4.43 -3.57 -17.53
C SER A 246 5.79 -2.88 -17.59
N SER A 247 5.82 -1.57 -17.37
CA SER A 247 7.02 -0.73 -17.28
C SER A 247 6.71 0.51 -16.45
N TYR A 248 7.67 0.91 -15.63
CA TYR A 248 7.63 2.14 -14.84
C TYR A 248 8.58 3.22 -15.38
N THR A 249 9.00 3.14 -16.65
CA THR A 249 9.70 4.26 -17.29
C THR A 249 8.76 5.44 -17.45
N LEU A 250 9.29 6.67 -17.41
CA LEU A 250 8.49 7.88 -17.59
C LEU A 250 7.69 7.83 -18.90
N ASP A 251 8.32 7.40 -19.99
CA ASP A 251 7.66 7.25 -21.30
C ASP A 251 6.46 6.32 -21.25
N ALA A 252 6.63 5.13 -20.66
CA ALA A 252 5.55 4.14 -20.59
C ALA A 252 4.35 4.64 -19.77
N ILE A 253 4.61 5.27 -18.63
CA ILE A 253 3.56 5.81 -17.76
C ILE A 253 2.89 7.04 -18.40
N ALA A 254 3.67 7.94 -19.00
CA ALA A 254 3.14 9.11 -19.70
C ALA A 254 2.27 8.70 -20.90
N MET A 255 2.71 7.72 -21.71
CA MET A 255 1.89 7.16 -22.80
C MET A 255 0.58 6.56 -22.30
N LYS A 256 0.61 5.83 -21.17
CA LYS A 256 -0.59 5.26 -20.55
C LYS A 256 -1.55 6.35 -20.09
N GLU A 257 -1.03 7.28 -19.27
CA GLU A 257 -1.84 8.26 -18.56
C GLU A 257 -2.20 9.47 -19.41
N LEU A 258 -1.27 10.00 -20.20
CA LEU A 258 -1.41 11.26 -20.93
C LEU A 258 -1.64 11.07 -22.43
N LYS A 259 -1.39 9.87 -22.97
CA LYS A 259 -1.31 9.60 -24.41
C LYS A 259 -0.21 10.44 -25.10
N ARG A 260 0.79 10.85 -24.34
CA ARG A 260 1.97 11.60 -24.76
C ARG A 260 3.21 10.90 -24.19
N GLY A 261 4.26 10.75 -24.99
CA GLY A 261 5.54 10.15 -24.60
C GLY A 261 6.70 11.14 -24.67
N LYS A 262 7.90 10.61 -24.42
CA LYS A 262 9.16 11.35 -24.58
C LYS A 262 9.43 11.67 -26.05
N ILE A 263 10.39 12.58 -26.28
CA ILE A 263 10.88 12.89 -27.63
C ILE A 263 11.73 11.73 -28.14
N GLU A 264 11.43 11.22 -29.32
CA GLU A 264 12.24 10.22 -29.98
C GLU A 264 13.47 10.87 -30.63
N TYR A 265 14.64 10.25 -30.51
CA TYR A 265 15.88 10.67 -31.14
C TYR A 265 16.70 9.45 -31.57
N ASP A 266 17.60 9.66 -32.55
CA ASP A 266 18.48 8.63 -33.05
C ASP A 266 19.84 8.64 -32.31
N GLY A 267 20.41 7.49 -32.02
CA GLY A 267 21.69 7.35 -31.34
C GLY A 267 21.59 7.42 -29.81
N ASP A 268 22.60 8.00 -29.16
CA ASP A 268 22.60 8.26 -27.74
C ASP A 268 22.53 9.77 -27.40
N LEU A 269 22.33 10.08 -26.12
CA LEU A 269 22.16 11.47 -25.67
C LEU A 269 23.41 12.34 -25.90
N ASN A 270 24.62 11.78 -25.89
CA ASN A 270 25.82 12.53 -26.20
C ASN A 270 25.85 12.97 -27.68
N VAL A 271 25.40 12.07 -28.56
CA VAL A 271 25.28 12.41 -29.99
C VAL A 271 24.24 13.52 -30.17
N LEU A 272 23.08 13.40 -29.53
CA LEU A 272 22.06 14.43 -29.59
C LEU A 272 22.58 15.78 -29.08
N TYR A 273 23.26 15.79 -27.90
CA TYR A 273 23.85 17.01 -27.33
C TYR A 273 24.86 17.68 -28.25
N SER A 274 25.69 16.89 -28.96
CA SER A 274 26.75 17.46 -29.84
C SER A 274 26.24 17.88 -31.23
N THR A 275 25.17 17.20 -31.75
CA THR A 275 24.65 17.41 -33.10
C THR A 275 23.45 18.32 -33.16
N ASP A 276 22.55 18.26 -32.17
CA ASP A 276 21.31 19.05 -32.09
C ASP A 276 20.99 19.47 -30.65
N ILE A 277 21.72 20.45 -30.17
CA ILE A 277 21.58 20.95 -28.80
C ILE A 277 20.18 21.57 -28.53
N GLU A 278 19.49 22.06 -29.56
CA GLU A 278 18.12 22.56 -29.42
C GLU A 278 17.12 21.43 -29.12
N LYS A 279 17.23 20.31 -29.84
CA LYS A 279 16.43 19.12 -29.58
C LYS A 279 16.80 18.50 -28.23
N PHE A 280 18.05 18.56 -27.80
CA PHE A 280 18.48 18.09 -26.47
C PHE A 280 17.87 18.95 -25.35
N ILE A 281 17.78 20.28 -25.51
CA ILE A 281 17.06 21.17 -24.59
C ILE A 281 15.57 20.79 -24.52
N GLU A 282 14.97 20.59 -25.69
CA GLU A 282 13.56 20.17 -25.75
C GLU A 282 13.33 18.81 -25.09
N TYR A 283 14.25 17.86 -25.25
CA TYR A 283 14.18 16.54 -24.61
C TYR A 283 14.15 16.66 -23.08
N ASN A 284 15.13 17.36 -22.48
CA ASN A 284 15.18 17.56 -21.03
C ASN A 284 13.97 18.36 -20.49
N LEU A 285 13.48 19.34 -21.27
CA LEU A 285 12.25 20.09 -20.91
C LEU A 285 11.02 19.19 -20.90
N VAL A 286 10.86 18.32 -21.89
CA VAL A 286 9.71 17.43 -22.00
C VAL A 286 9.69 16.42 -20.86
N ASP A 287 10.83 15.95 -20.35
CA ASP A 287 10.87 15.07 -19.20
C ASP A 287 10.28 15.72 -17.95
N VAL A 288 10.54 16.99 -17.72
CA VAL A 288 9.90 17.78 -16.66
C VAL A 288 8.41 18.02 -16.95
N GLU A 289 8.05 18.40 -18.20
CA GLU A 289 6.65 18.63 -18.58
C GLU A 289 5.79 17.40 -18.34
N LEU A 290 6.27 16.21 -18.69
CA LEU A 290 5.52 14.96 -18.49
C LEU A 290 5.21 14.70 -17.02
N VAL A 291 6.17 14.94 -16.11
CA VAL A 291 5.92 14.78 -14.65
C VAL A 291 4.90 15.80 -14.16
N VAL A 292 5.01 17.07 -14.62
CA VAL A 292 4.04 18.12 -14.28
C VAL A 292 2.63 17.78 -14.78
N GLU A 293 2.50 17.30 -16.00
CA GLU A 293 1.22 16.89 -16.58
C GLU A 293 0.64 15.67 -15.86
N LEU A 294 1.48 14.70 -15.49
CA LEU A 294 1.07 13.56 -14.67
C LEU A 294 0.50 14.03 -13.33
N ASP A 295 1.17 14.95 -12.62
CA ASP A 295 0.66 15.43 -11.34
C ASP A 295 -0.59 16.31 -11.51
N ASN A 296 -0.69 17.11 -12.56
CA ASN A 296 -1.91 17.85 -12.88
C ASN A 296 -3.12 16.93 -13.07
N LYS A 297 -2.91 15.73 -13.63
CA LYS A 297 -3.96 14.72 -13.79
C LYS A 297 -4.22 13.91 -12.52
N LEU A 298 -3.17 13.37 -11.90
CA LEU A 298 -3.25 12.36 -10.83
C LEU A 298 -3.27 12.99 -9.43
N GLN A 299 -2.65 14.16 -9.25
CA GLN A 299 -2.57 14.94 -8.01
C GLN A 299 -1.98 14.14 -6.83
N TYR A 300 -0.96 13.34 -7.07
CA TYR A 300 -0.37 12.49 -6.06
C TYR A 300 0.48 13.25 -5.04
N ILE A 301 1.03 14.43 -5.40
CA ILE A 301 1.72 15.31 -4.45
C ILE A 301 0.73 15.83 -3.39
N ASP A 302 -0.43 16.32 -3.79
CA ASP A 302 -1.46 16.80 -2.87
C ASP A 302 -2.07 15.66 -2.04
N LEU A 303 -2.22 14.47 -2.62
CA LEU A 303 -2.64 13.27 -1.90
C LEU A 303 -1.64 12.90 -0.81
N ALA A 304 -0.35 12.88 -1.14
CA ALA A 304 0.73 12.61 -0.19
C ALA A 304 0.73 13.61 0.97
N ARG A 305 0.59 14.90 0.68
CA ARG A 305 0.48 15.98 1.68
C ARG A 305 -0.73 15.75 2.59
N THR A 306 -1.89 15.47 2.01
CA THR A 306 -3.13 15.25 2.76
C THR A 306 -3.00 14.07 3.72
N ILE A 307 -2.42 12.95 3.28
CA ILE A 307 -2.15 11.78 4.12
C ILE A 307 -1.19 12.15 5.26
N CYS A 308 -0.10 12.86 4.97
CA CYS A 308 0.89 13.23 5.98
C CYS A 308 0.36 14.25 6.99
N HIS A 309 -0.48 15.19 6.58
CA HIS A 309 -1.17 16.10 7.50
C HIS A 309 -2.14 15.36 8.42
N LYS A 310 -2.95 14.44 7.89
CA LYS A 310 -3.82 13.59 8.73
C LYS A 310 -3.00 12.70 9.68
N GLY A 311 -1.82 12.28 9.25
CA GLY A 311 -0.87 11.50 10.04
C GLY A 311 0.02 12.32 10.97
N HIS A 312 0.03 13.65 10.90
CA HIS A 312 0.94 14.53 11.66
C HIS A 312 2.42 14.08 11.54
N VAL A 313 2.88 13.84 10.32
CA VAL A 313 4.23 13.41 9.99
C VAL A 313 4.81 14.22 8.83
N PRO A 314 6.13 14.37 8.69
CA PRO A 314 6.75 15.00 7.51
C PRO A 314 6.35 14.31 6.20
N TYR A 315 6.37 15.04 5.07
CA TYR A 315 5.87 14.51 3.78
C TYR A 315 6.64 13.30 3.27
N ASP A 316 7.93 13.19 3.54
CA ASP A 316 8.75 12.02 3.23
C ASP A 316 8.31 10.74 3.94
N ALA A 317 7.50 10.86 4.99
CA ALA A 317 6.92 9.71 5.68
C ALA A 317 5.77 9.04 4.89
N VAL A 318 5.28 9.63 3.81
CA VAL A 318 4.20 9.08 2.97
C VAL A 318 4.50 7.66 2.48
N TYR A 319 5.75 7.36 2.19
CA TYR A 319 6.18 6.02 1.72
C TYR A 319 6.07 4.93 2.79
N HIS A 320 5.91 5.29 4.06
CA HIS A 320 5.87 4.38 5.20
C HIS A 320 4.51 4.40 5.90
N SER A 321 3.61 3.49 5.53
CA SER A 321 2.24 3.44 6.10
C SER A 321 2.24 3.37 7.63
N SER A 322 3.20 2.66 8.24
CA SER A 322 3.32 2.60 9.70
C SER A 322 3.59 3.96 10.37
N LYS A 323 4.26 4.90 9.69
CA LYS A 323 4.56 6.21 10.26
C LYS A 323 3.34 7.13 10.30
N TYR A 324 2.65 7.31 9.17
CA TYR A 324 1.49 8.19 9.15
C TYR A 324 0.28 7.59 9.90
N LEU A 325 0.10 6.27 9.91
CA LEU A 325 -0.93 5.63 10.72
C LEU A 325 -0.61 5.67 12.21
N GLU A 326 0.67 5.58 12.61
CA GLU A 326 1.07 5.80 13.99
C GLU A 326 0.75 7.22 14.45
N GLY A 327 1.12 8.24 13.65
CA GLY A 327 0.84 9.62 13.99
C GLY A 327 -0.67 9.92 14.05
N ALA A 328 -1.47 9.41 13.11
CA ALA A 328 -2.93 9.53 13.13
C ALA A 328 -3.54 8.87 14.37
N SER A 329 -3.05 7.67 14.74
CA SER A 329 -3.50 6.96 15.94
C SER A 329 -3.13 7.73 17.24
N LEU A 330 -1.91 8.25 17.30
CA LEU A 330 -1.46 9.09 18.45
C LEU A 330 -2.31 10.34 18.58
N THR A 331 -2.62 11.02 17.47
CA THR A 331 -3.50 12.19 17.44
C THR A 331 -4.89 11.84 17.93
N TYR A 332 -5.47 10.75 17.43
CA TYR A 332 -6.79 10.28 17.83
C TYR A 332 -6.87 9.97 19.32
N LEU A 333 -5.93 9.16 19.84
CA LEU A 333 -5.87 8.80 21.25
C LEU A 333 -5.67 10.04 22.13
N LYS A 334 -4.79 10.95 21.74
CA LYS A 334 -4.50 12.18 22.49
C LYS A 334 -5.72 13.11 22.56
N ARG A 335 -6.54 13.21 21.51
CA ARG A 335 -7.83 13.93 21.53
C ARG A 335 -8.79 13.34 22.56
N LEU A 336 -8.70 12.04 22.82
CA LEU A 336 -9.49 11.36 23.86
C LEU A 336 -8.83 11.39 25.25
N GLY A 337 -7.67 12.02 25.43
CA GLY A 337 -6.91 12.02 26.66
C GLY A 337 -6.27 10.67 27.01
N ILE A 338 -6.11 9.79 26.03
CA ILE A 338 -5.56 8.43 26.20
C ILE A 338 -4.12 8.38 25.76
N VAL A 339 -3.25 7.80 26.61
CA VAL A 339 -1.82 7.59 26.36
C VAL A 339 -1.60 6.25 25.66
N ALA A 340 -0.87 6.27 24.55
CA ALA A 340 -0.56 5.07 23.79
C ALA A 340 0.57 4.22 24.44
N PRO A 341 0.62 2.90 24.18
CA PRO A 341 1.75 2.06 24.61
C PRO A 341 3.04 2.43 23.86
N ASN A 342 4.20 1.99 24.35
CA ASN A 342 5.43 1.95 23.56
C ASN A 342 5.33 0.90 22.45
N LYS A 343 6.16 1.03 21.40
CA LYS A 343 6.34 -0.02 20.40
C LYS A 343 6.83 -1.31 21.05
N GLN A 344 6.27 -2.41 20.65
CA GLN A 344 6.78 -3.71 21.03
C GLN A 344 8.11 -3.98 20.32
N ARG A 345 9.07 -4.56 21.02
CA ARG A 345 10.30 -5.00 20.38
C ARG A 345 10.01 -6.20 19.48
N PRO A 346 10.49 -6.22 18.22
CA PRO A 346 10.35 -7.39 17.36
C PRO A 346 10.93 -8.63 18.02
N ILE A 347 10.23 -9.73 17.87
CA ILE A 347 10.75 -11.02 18.33
C ILE A 347 11.88 -11.40 17.40
N LYS A 348 13.10 -11.53 17.93
CA LYS A 348 14.21 -12.15 17.20
C LYS A 348 14.15 -13.65 17.47
N LEU A 349 13.82 -14.42 16.45
CA LEU A 349 13.96 -15.88 16.46
C LEU A 349 15.35 -16.20 15.92
N VAL A 350 16.27 -16.55 16.83
CA VAL A 350 17.62 -16.95 16.47
C VAL A 350 17.73 -18.46 16.67
N LEU A 351 18.18 -19.17 15.64
CA LEU A 351 18.39 -20.61 15.70
C LEU A 351 19.48 -20.98 16.72
N GLY A 352 19.18 -21.94 17.56
CA GLY A 352 20.13 -22.45 18.56
C GLY A 352 21.23 -23.31 17.92
N LYS A 353 20.90 -24.02 16.85
CA LYS A 353 21.79 -24.90 16.09
C LYS A 353 21.38 -24.94 14.63
N SER A 354 22.22 -25.52 13.77
CA SER A 354 21.81 -25.93 12.44
C SER A 354 20.98 -27.22 12.50
N HIS A 355 20.06 -27.36 11.57
CA HIS A 355 19.13 -28.50 11.47
C HIS A 355 19.32 -29.23 10.14
N GLN A 356 19.20 -30.54 10.16
CA GLN A 356 19.33 -31.39 8.98
C GLN A 356 17.96 -31.63 8.33
N GLN A 357 17.97 -32.01 7.06
CA GLN A 357 16.80 -32.52 6.38
C GLN A 357 16.19 -33.70 7.16
N GLY A 358 14.87 -33.77 7.26
CA GLY A 358 14.12 -34.80 7.99
C GLY A 358 13.85 -34.50 9.47
N GLU A 359 14.46 -33.45 10.06
CA GLU A 359 14.13 -33.05 11.42
C GLU A 359 12.70 -32.45 11.50
N THR A 360 11.99 -32.74 12.59
CA THR A 360 10.62 -32.24 12.87
C THR A 360 10.58 -31.17 13.94
N LYS A 361 11.74 -30.76 14.48
CA LYS A 361 11.88 -29.75 15.52
C LYS A 361 12.88 -28.70 15.10
N LEU A 362 12.51 -27.43 15.31
CA LEU A 362 13.38 -26.28 15.00
C LEU A 362 13.74 -25.58 16.32
N TYR A 363 14.99 -25.75 16.78
CA TYR A 363 15.46 -25.22 18.08
C TYR A 363 15.91 -23.78 17.98
N MET A 364 15.50 -22.95 18.95
CA MET A 364 15.87 -21.54 19.10
C MET A 364 16.95 -21.37 20.18
N SER A 365 17.75 -20.31 20.05
CA SER A 365 18.79 -19.97 21.05
C SER A 365 18.22 -19.34 22.31
N GLU A 366 17.00 -18.80 22.25
CA GLU A 366 16.29 -18.17 23.36
C GLU A 366 14.90 -18.75 23.51
N LYS A 367 14.31 -18.60 24.70
CA LYS A 367 12.93 -19.04 24.96
C LYS A 367 11.94 -18.32 24.02
N ILE A 368 11.12 -19.10 23.36
CA ILE A 368 10.04 -18.62 22.51
C ILE A 368 8.98 -17.97 23.41
N ARG A 369 8.79 -16.67 23.26
CA ARG A 369 7.84 -15.90 24.07
C ARG A 369 6.41 -16.04 23.52
N ASN A 370 5.42 -15.79 24.38
CA ASN A 370 3.98 -15.88 24.06
C ASN A 370 3.47 -14.95 22.93
N SER A 371 4.36 -14.23 22.26
CA SER A 371 4.07 -13.35 21.14
C SER A 371 4.21 -14.02 19.76
N VAL A 372 4.43 -15.34 19.74
CA VAL A 372 4.36 -16.18 18.54
C VAL A 372 3.05 -16.96 18.60
N PRO A 373 2.27 -17.06 17.50
CA PRO A 373 1.04 -17.85 17.47
C PRO A 373 1.27 -19.30 17.94
N GLY A 374 0.26 -19.92 18.53
CA GLY A 374 0.38 -21.31 19.03
C GLY A 374 0.64 -22.34 17.92
N SER A 375 0.21 -22.05 16.70
CA SER A 375 0.50 -22.73 15.43
C SER A 375 0.62 -21.70 14.33
N GLY A 376 1.28 -21.99 13.22
CA GLY A 376 1.41 -21.05 12.12
C GLY A 376 2.61 -21.32 11.22
N GLN A 377 3.17 -20.26 10.67
CA GLN A 377 4.26 -20.32 9.70
C GLN A 377 5.50 -19.59 10.19
N LEU A 378 6.66 -20.12 9.83
CA LEU A 378 7.96 -19.47 9.97
C LEU A 378 8.55 -19.24 8.58
N LYS A 379 8.90 -18.01 8.28
CA LYS A 379 9.66 -17.67 7.07
C LYS A 379 11.14 -17.70 7.40
N VAL A 380 11.87 -18.56 6.70
CA VAL A 380 13.30 -18.78 6.86
C VAL A 380 14.02 -18.14 5.67
N TYR A 381 14.89 -17.18 5.95
CA TYR A 381 15.65 -16.46 4.95
C TYR A 381 17.08 -17.02 4.87
N LYS A 382 17.42 -17.58 3.73
CA LYS A 382 18.81 -17.99 3.40
C LYS A 382 19.67 -16.77 3.07
N THR A 383 19.09 -15.84 2.29
CA THR A 383 19.64 -14.53 1.92
C THR A 383 18.52 -13.52 1.92
N LYS A 384 18.79 -12.24 1.66
CA LYS A 384 17.74 -11.20 1.54
C LYS A 384 16.72 -11.53 0.43
N SER A 385 17.16 -12.19 -0.65
CA SER A 385 16.35 -12.53 -1.83
C SER A 385 15.83 -13.96 -1.86
N SER A 386 16.33 -14.87 -1.00
CA SER A 386 15.98 -16.28 -0.97
C SER A 386 15.40 -16.70 0.36
N SER A 387 14.15 -17.14 0.38
CA SER A 387 13.45 -17.60 1.58
C SER A 387 12.50 -18.75 1.27
N PHE A 388 12.14 -19.51 2.31
CA PHE A 388 11.13 -20.56 2.26
C PHE A 388 10.28 -20.52 3.55
N VAL A 389 9.14 -21.21 3.54
CA VAL A 389 8.20 -21.21 4.65
C VAL A 389 8.13 -22.60 5.27
N LEU A 390 8.18 -22.65 6.60
CA LEU A 390 7.94 -23.85 7.41
C LEU A 390 6.64 -23.68 8.18
N LYS A 391 5.81 -24.71 8.20
CA LYS A 391 4.62 -24.75 9.04
C LYS A 391 4.92 -25.44 10.36
N TYR A 392 4.35 -24.92 11.45
CA TYR A 392 4.48 -25.54 12.77
C TYR A 392 3.11 -25.68 13.43
N SER A 393 2.91 -26.81 14.09
CA SER A 393 1.67 -27.14 14.80
C SER A 393 1.62 -26.59 16.22
N SER A 394 2.79 -26.44 16.84
CA SER A 394 2.94 -25.94 18.22
C SER A 394 4.39 -25.56 18.50
N PHE A 395 4.63 -24.94 19.65
CA PHE A 395 5.99 -24.71 20.14
C PHE A 395 6.11 -25.01 21.63
N LYS A 396 7.32 -25.28 22.08
CA LYS A 396 7.71 -25.37 23.49
C LYS A 396 8.65 -24.21 23.83
N GLU A 397 9.27 -24.23 25.03
CA GLU A 397 10.06 -23.10 25.50
C GLU A 397 11.15 -22.65 24.51
N ASP A 398 11.79 -23.59 23.82
CA ASP A 398 12.98 -23.35 23.00
C ASP A 398 12.93 -24.00 21.60
N TYR A 399 11.82 -24.62 21.20
CA TYR A 399 11.69 -25.19 19.86
C TYR A 399 10.26 -25.19 19.30
N PHE A 400 10.16 -25.11 17.97
CA PHE A 400 8.93 -25.33 17.23
C PHE A 400 8.81 -26.80 16.83
N ILE A 401 7.57 -27.31 16.85
CA ILE A 401 7.21 -28.63 16.30
C ILE A 401 6.62 -28.38 14.91
N LEU A 402 7.32 -28.84 13.88
CA LEU A 402 6.92 -28.66 12.49
C LEU A 402 5.78 -29.64 12.13
N GLU A 403 4.91 -29.22 11.23
CA GLU A 403 3.83 -30.06 10.68
C GLU A 403 4.39 -31.14 9.76
N GLU A 404 5.45 -30.81 9.02
CA GLU A 404 6.16 -31.70 8.12
C GLU A 404 7.65 -31.70 8.44
N PRO A 405 8.38 -32.82 8.21
CA PRO A 405 9.83 -32.83 8.33
C PRO A 405 10.48 -31.79 7.40
N LEU A 406 11.65 -31.27 7.78
CA LEU A 406 12.42 -30.36 6.95
C LEU A 406 12.77 -31.03 5.60
N ASP A 407 12.40 -30.38 4.51
CA ASP A 407 12.73 -30.78 3.15
C ASP A 407 14.18 -30.44 2.75
N GLN A 408 14.82 -29.55 3.51
CA GLN A 408 16.19 -29.10 3.31
C GLN A 408 16.84 -28.66 4.62
N PRO A 409 18.18 -28.60 4.72
CA PRO A 409 18.86 -28.13 5.92
C PRO A 409 18.54 -26.67 6.23
N VAL A 410 18.44 -26.33 7.53
CA VAL A 410 18.27 -24.97 8.04
C VAL A 410 19.51 -24.59 8.84
N LEU A 411 20.33 -23.70 8.30
CA LEU A 411 21.60 -23.31 8.90
C LEU A 411 21.39 -22.31 10.05
N ARG A 412 22.27 -22.31 11.03
CA ARG A 412 22.18 -21.47 12.23
C ARG A 412 22.18 -19.98 11.95
N ASP A 413 22.82 -19.56 10.88
CA ASP A 413 22.92 -18.15 10.45
C ASP A 413 21.68 -17.66 9.66
N TYR A 414 20.75 -18.56 9.32
CA TYR A 414 19.50 -18.17 8.66
C TYR A 414 18.62 -17.34 9.60
N ILE A 415 17.99 -16.32 9.04
CA ILE A 415 17.05 -15.47 9.76
C ILE A 415 15.66 -16.11 9.74
N VAL A 416 15.10 -16.34 10.92
CA VAL A 416 13.76 -16.89 11.07
C VAL A 416 12.81 -15.80 11.58
N LYS A 417 11.69 -15.63 10.89
CA LYS A 417 10.63 -14.72 11.31
C LYS A 417 9.28 -15.43 11.34
N PRO A 418 8.40 -15.14 12.31
CA PRO A 418 7.02 -15.55 12.23
C PRO A 418 6.40 -15.02 10.94
N ALA A 419 5.68 -15.85 10.23
CA ALA A 419 4.91 -15.46 9.05
C ALA A 419 3.44 -15.71 9.32
N LEU A 420 2.61 -14.73 8.99
CA LEU A 420 1.17 -14.87 9.04
C LEU A 420 0.67 -15.52 7.76
N GLU A 421 -0.31 -16.39 7.89
CA GLU A 421 -1.05 -16.86 6.74
C GLU A 421 -1.86 -15.68 6.17
N GLY A 422 -1.65 -15.39 4.88
CA GLY A 422 -2.29 -14.28 4.21
C GLY A 422 -3.74 -14.56 3.82
N ALA A 423 -4.20 -13.88 2.77
CA ALA A 423 -5.53 -14.07 2.20
C ALA A 423 -5.71 -15.45 1.56
N TYR A 424 -6.95 -15.91 1.51
CA TYR A 424 -7.30 -17.12 0.77
C TYR A 424 -7.44 -16.82 -0.73
N VAL A 425 -6.78 -17.64 -1.55
CA VAL A 425 -6.94 -17.63 -3.00
C VAL A 425 -7.23 -19.05 -3.47
N LYS A 426 -8.39 -19.25 -4.11
CA LYS A 426 -8.78 -20.56 -4.65
C LYS A 426 -7.98 -20.87 -5.92
N GLN A 427 -7.51 -22.11 -6.08
CA GLN A 427 -6.97 -22.57 -7.35
C GLN A 427 -8.12 -22.73 -8.35
N PRO A 428 -8.16 -21.98 -9.45
CA PRO A 428 -9.20 -22.14 -10.45
C PRO A 428 -9.00 -23.44 -11.24
N LYS A 429 -10.07 -23.97 -11.81
CA LYS A 429 -9.96 -24.96 -12.89
C LYS A 429 -9.61 -24.18 -14.17
N PRO A 430 -8.46 -24.48 -14.84
CA PRO A 430 -8.10 -23.76 -16.04
C PRO A 430 -9.18 -23.89 -17.12
N GLY A 431 -9.52 -22.78 -17.80
CA GLY A 431 -10.51 -22.77 -18.85
C GLY A 431 -11.13 -21.41 -19.10
N ARG A 432 -11.97 -21.38 -20.13
CA ARG A 432 -12.83 -20.25 -20.46
C ARG A 432 -14.19 -20.43 -19.79
N TYR A 433 -14.70 -19.33 -19.27
CA TYR A 433 -16.03 -19.22 -18.67
C TYR A 433 -16.77 -18.05 -19.31
N ASP A 434 -18.07 -18.22 -19.52
CA ASP A 434 -18.91 -17.20 -20.14
C ASP A 434 -19.82 -16.56 -19.09
N TRP A 435 -20.18 -15.30 -19.32
CA TRP A 435 -21.12 -14.51 -18.51
C TRP A 435 -20.81 -14.52 -17.02
N ILE A 436 -19.66 -13.94 -16.72
CA ILE A 436 -19.11 -13.91 -15.39
C ILE A 436 -19.59 -12.64 -14.69
N TYR A 437 -19.87 -12.77 -13.42
CA TYR A 437 -19.96 -11.65 -12.50
C TYR A 437 -19.11 -11.94 -11.25
N ASP A 438 -18.64 -10.87 -10.64
CA ASP A 438 -18.01 -10.97 -9.34
C ASP A 438 -18.87 -10.32 -8.26
N LEU A 439 -18.60 -10.75 -7.05
CA LEU A 439 -19.09 -10.14 -5.82
C LEU A 439 -17.90 -9.87 -4.92
N ASP A 440 -17.76 -8.63 -4.46
CA ASP A 440 -16.66 -8.16 -3.63
C ASP A 440 -17.12 -7.72 -2.24
N LEU A 441 -16.37 -8.11 -1.21
CA LEU A 441 -16.62 -7.73 0.18
C LEU A 441 -16.14 -6.31 0.44
N THR A 442 -17.05 -5.40 0.67
CA THR A 442 -16.76 -3.98 0.93
C THR A 442 -15.79 -3.80 2.10
N SER A 443 -14.55 -3.39 1.81
CA SER A 443 -13.51 -3.13 2.83
C SER A 443 -13.39 -4.28 3.84
N LEU A 444 -13.18 -5.53 3.37
CA LEU A 444 -13.23 -6.76 4.17
C LEU A 444 -12.48 -6.66 5.50
N TYR A 445 -11.21 -6.31 5.50
CA TYR A 445 -10.39 -6.28 6.71
C TYR A 445 -10.81 -5.20 7.71
N PRO A 446 -11.06 -3.93 7.32
CA PRO A 446 -11.67 -2.94 8.21
C PRO A 446 -13.01 -3.40 8.78
N SER A 447 -13.86 -4.03 7.97
CA SER A 447 -15.18 -4.53 8.39
C SER A 447 -15.05 -5.64 9.44
N ILE A 448 -14.07 -6.55 9.30
CA ILE A 448 -13.77 -7.58 10.31
C ILE A 448 -13.29 -6.95 11.61
N ILE A 449 -12.36 -5.99 11.55
CA ILE A 449 -11.83 -5.31 12.73
C ILE A 449 -12.96 -4.62 13.51
N MET A 450 -13.83 -3.91 12.83
CA MET A 450 -14.98 -3.22 13.45
C MET A 450 -16.02 -4.22 13.99
N THR A 451 -16.32 -5.27 13.25
CA THR A 451 -17.31 -6.32 13.64
C THR A 451 -16.87 -7.07 14.88
N LEU A 452 -15.63 -7.51 14.93
CA LEU A 452 -15.08 -8.29 16.05
C LEU A 452 -14.58 -7.45 17.21
N ASN A 453 -14.51 -6.15 17.05
CA ASN A 453 -13.92 -5.20 18.01
C ASN A 453 -12.42 -5.46 18.28
N ILE A 454 -11.65 -5.72 17.20
CA ILE A 454 -10.23 -6.07 17.28
C ILE A 454 -9.39 -4.85 17.68
N SER A 455 -8.84 -4.88 18.88
CA SER A 455 -7.93 -3.86 19.40
C SER A 455 -7.06 -4.46 20.52
N PRO A 456 -5.84 -3.94 20.78
CA PRO A 456 -4.99 -4.49 21.84
C PRO A 456 -5.65 -4.52 23.22
N GLU A 457 -6.43 -3.50 23.56
CA GLU A 457 -7.06 -3.34 24.88
C GLU A 457 -8.40 -4.08 25.01
N THR A 458 -8.96 -4.57 23.91
CA THR A 458 -10.18 -5.40 23.92
C THR A 458 -9.88 -6.90 23.85
N LYS A 459 -8.64 -7.28 23.55
CA LYS A 459 -8.21 -8.70 23.51
C LYS A 459 -8.27 -9.33 24.90
N VAL A 460 -9.15 -10.33 25.08
CA VAL A 460 -9.38 -11.02 26.35
C VAL A 460 -8.50 -12.26 26.50
N GLY A 461 -8.45 -13.09 25.48
CA GLY A 461 -7.74 -14.37 25.49
C GLY A 461 -7.90 -15.12 24.18
N LYS A 462 -7.54 -16.41 24.18
CA LYS A 462 -7.57 -17.25 22.97
C LYS A 462 -8.09 -18.64 23.27
N CYS A 463 -9.04 -19.12 22.48
CA CYS A 463 -9.40 -20.54 22.42
C CYS A 463 -8.35 -21.27 21.57
N LEU A 464 -7.55 -22.15 22.19
CA LEU A 464 -6.36 -22.76 21.59
C LEU A 464 -6.67 -23.80 20.51
N ASN A 465 -7.84 -24.40 20.54
CA ASN A 465 -8.29 -25.45 19.63
C ASN A 465 -9.62 -25.10 18.95
N PHE A 466 -9.83 -23.82 18.65
CA PHE A 466 -11.04 -23.35 17.99
C PHE A 466 -11.09 -23.82 16.53
N VAL A 467 -12.21 -24.44 16.16
CA VAL A 467 -12.55 -24.79 14.78
C VAL A 467 -13.93 -24.25 14.49
N GLY A 468 -14.02 -23.22 13.68
CA GLY A 468 -15.24 -22.46 13.45
C GLY A 468 -16.38 -23.31 12.88
N ASN A 469 -16.11 -24.21 11.94
CA ASN A 469 -17.13 -25.10 11.35
C ASN A 469 -17.75 -26.05 12.38
N ASP A 470 -16.93 -26.62 13.28
CA ASP A 470 -17.43 -27.48 14.37
C ASP A 470 -18.29 -26.65 15.32
N PHE A 471 -17.83 -25.46 15.64
CA PHE A 471 -18.55 -24.54 16.52
C PHE A 471 -19.92 -24.13 15.95
N VAL A 472 -20.00 -23.77 14.67
CA VAL A 472 -21.28 -23.44 14.01
C VAL A 472 -22.23 -24.61 13.97
N LYS A 473 -21.73 -25.83 13.71
CA LYS A 473 -22.52 -27.08 13.65
C LYS A 473 -22.85 -27.65 15.02
N ASN A 474 -22.43 -27.00 16.12
CA ASN A 474 -22.57 -27.54 17.50
C ASN A 474 -21.99 -28.95 17.67
N VAL A 475 -20.85 -29.20 17.02
CA VAL A 475 -20.14 -30.47 17.24
C VAL A 475 -19.66 -30.51 18.69
N GLU A 476 -20.07 -31.55 19.44
CA GLU A 476 -19.68 -31.67 20.84
C GLU A 476 -18.19 -31.94 20.98
N LYS A 477 -17.47 -31.03 21.64
CA LYS A 477 -16.05 -31.17 21.93
C LYS A 477 -15.63 -30.28 23.09
N GLU A 478 -14.43 -30.51 23.60
CA GLU A 478 -13.80 -29.61 24.60
C GLU A 478 -13.05 -28.46 23.96
N TYR A 479 -13.34 -27.26 24.42
CA TYR A 479 -12.64 -26.02 24.04
C TYR A 479 -11.71 -25.57 25.16
N LYS A 480 -10.41 -25.36 24.86
CA LYS A 480 -9.38 -24.93 25.80
C LYS A 480 -9.15 -23.44 25.66
N VAL A 481 -9.61 -22.67 26.64
CA VAL A 481 -9.60 -21.21 26.65
C VAL A 481 -8.47 -20.70 27.54
N LYS A 482 -7.51 -19.98 26.96
CA LYS A 482 -6.38 -19.36 27.68
C LYS A 482 -6.68 -17.89 27.93
N ILE A 483 -6.66 -17.47 29.21
CA ILE A 483 -6.74 -16.08 29.66
C ILE A 483 -5.54 -15.80 30.57
N GLY A 484 -4.64 -14.94 30.15
CA GLY A 484 -3.36 -14.73 30.86
C GLY A 484 -2.56 -16.02 30.98
N SER A 485 -2.31 -16.49 32.20
CA SER A 485 -1.62 -17.76 32.51
C SER A 485 -2.56 -18.95 32.72
N THR A 486 -3.88 -18.70 32.81
CA THR A 486 -4.88 -19.74 33.13
C THR A 486 -5.46 -20.33 31.87
N VAL A 487 -5.64 -21.68 31.85
CA VAL A 487 -6.34 -22.42 30.81
C VAL A 487 -7.54 -23.11 31.41
N ASN A 488 -8.72 -22.75 30.95
CA ASN A 488 -9.99 -23.40 31.34
C ASN A 488 -10.53 -24.27 30.19
N THR A 489 -11.21 -25.34 30.53
CA THR A 489 -11.84 -26.24 29.54
C THR A 489 -13.35 -26.12 29.64
N TYR A 490 -14.03 -25.99 28.51
CA TYR A 490 -15.47 -25.86 28.36
C TYR A 490 -15.98 -26.88 27.33
N ASN A 491 -17.14 -27.49 27.53
CA ASN A 491 -17.86 -28.17 26.45
C ASN A 491 -18.46 -27.14 25.48
N THR A 492 -19.04 -27.57 24.38
CA THR A 492 -19.58 -26.69 23.33
C THR A 492 -20.66 -25.73 23.85
N THR A 493 -21.60 -26.24 24.64
CA THR A 493 -22.71 -25.45 25.21
C THR A 493 -22.20 -24.40 26.21
N ASP A 494 -21.32 -24.81 27.12
CA ASP A 494 -20.74 -23.92 28.13
C ASP A 494 -19.85 -22.86 27.49
N PHE A 495 -19.11 -23.19 26.44
CA PHE A 495 -18.30 -22.23 25.73
C PHE A 495 -19.13 -21.15 25.02
N ARG A 496 -20.27 -21.54 24.41
CA ARG A 496 -21.22 -20.56 23.85
C ARG A 496 -21.80 -19.65 24.93
N ALA A 497 -22.26 -20.26 26.04
CA ALA A 497 -22.76 -19.47 27.17
C ALA A 497 -21.70 -18.54 27.72
N TYR A 498 -20.44 -19.00 27.83
CA TYR A 498 -19.32 -18.17 28.26
C TYR A 498 -19.11 -16.96 27.37
N LEU A 499 -19.08 -17.13 26.04
CA LEU A 499 -18.95 -16.01 25.09
C LEU A 499 -20.13 -15.02 25.21
N THR A 500 -21.35 -15.55 25.27
CA THR A 500 -22.58 -14.73 25.30
C THR A 500 -22.72 -13.97 26.62
N ASN A 501 -22.52 -14.62 27.76
CA ASN A 501 -22.67 -14.01 29.08
C ASN A 501 -21.64 -12.93 29.36
N ASN A 502 -20.43 -13.05 28.79
CA ASN A 502 -19.37 -12.05 28.93
C ASN A 502 -19.39 -11.02 27.80
N ASN A 503 -20.31 -11.15 26.82
CA ASN A 503 -20.37 -10.30 25.64
C ASN A 503 -19.05 -10.27 24.83
N TYR A 504 -18.43 -11.45 24.62
CA TYR A 504 -17.20 -11.58 23.84
C TYR A 504 -17.50 -11.97 22.39
N SER A 505 -16.81 -11.37 21.44
CA SER A 505 -16.71 -11.88 20.08
C SER A 505 -15.56 -12.88 19.97
N ILE A 506 -15.57 -13.73 18.94
CA ILE A 506 -14.49 -14.68 18.66
C ILE A 506 -14.11 -14.65 17.19
N ALA A 507 -12.81 -14.54 16.92
CA ALA A 507 -12.23 -14.62 15.59
C ALA A 507 -11.96 -16.05 15.16
N ALA A 508 -11.75 -16.29 13.87
CA ALA A 508 -11.51 -17.63 13.34
C ALA A 508 -10.23 -18.30 13.88
N ASN A 509 -9.23 -17.54 14.31
CA ASN A 509 -8.04 -18.05 15.01
C ASN A 509 -8.27 -18.30 16.51
N GLY A 510 -9.50 -18.15 16.99
CA GLY A 510 -9.88 -18.39 18.39
C GLY A 510 -9.61 -17.23 19.35
N VAL A 511 -9.09 -16.10 18.89
CA VAL A 511 -8.90 -14.90 19.74
C VAL A 511 -10.26 -14.30 20.07
N MET A 512 -10.44 -13.94 21.34
CA MET A 512 -11.68 -13.36 21.88
C MET A 512 -11.50 -11.89 22.22
N TYR A 513 -12.52 -11.08 21.94
CA TYR A 513 -12.52 -9.63 22.19
C TYR A 513 -13.74 -9.21 23.01
N ASP A 514 -13.50 -8.33 23.97
CA ASP A 514 -14.55 -7.70 24.80
C ASP A 514 -15.34 -6.67 23.97
N LYS A 515 -16.67 -6.84 23.89
CA LYS A 515 -17.59 -5.91 23.23
C LYS A 515 -18.26 -4.93 24.19
N ASN A 516 -18.00 -5.01 25.50
CA ASN A 516 -18.61 -4.11 26.48
C ASN A 516 -18.07 -2.69 26.36
N LYS A 517 -16.87 -2.52 25.82
CA LYS A 517 -16.29 -1.23 25.41
C LYS A 517 -15.81 -1.30 23.99
N LYS A 518 -15.97 -0.23 23.24
CA LYS A 518 -15.45 -0.13 21.90
C LYS A 518 -13.94 0.09 21.93
N GLY A 519 -13.19 -0.72 21.16
CA GLY A 519 -11.74 -0.58 21.02
C GLY A 519 -11.36 0.68 20.24
N PHE A 520 -10.13 1.20 20.46
CA PHE A 520 -9.70 2.39 19.75
C PHE A 520 -9.51 2.16 18.25
N ILE A 521 -9.00 0.96 17.84
CA ILE A 521 -8.82 0.65 16.41
C ILE A 521 -10.16 0.61 15.68
N PRO A 522 -11.19 -0.14 16.14
CA PRO A 522 -12.53 -0.04 15.56
C PRO A 522 -13.09 1.39 15.53
N SER A 523 -12.86 2.17 16.60
CA SER A 523 -13.38 3.54 16.70
C SER A 523 -12.75 4.48 15.67
N ILE A 524 -11.43 4.44 15.48
CA ILE A 524 -10.74 5.29 14.50
C ILE A 524 -11.10 4.88 13.06
N LEU A 525 -11.22 3.55 12.80
CA LEU A 525 -11.62 3.05 11.49
C LEU A 525 -13.05 3.46 11.14
N GLU A 526 -13.97 3.41 12.11
CA GLU A 526 -15.34 3.86 11.92
C GLU A 526 -15.40 5.35 11.63
N ALA A 527 -14.69 6.18 12.40
CA ALA A 527 -14.61 7.61 12.14
C ALA A 527 -14.10 7.92 10.73
N TRP A 528 -13.06 7.25 10.27
CA TRP A 528 -12.54 7.42 8.91
C TRP A 528 -13.49 6.89 7.83
N PHE A 529 -14.23 5.81 8.11
CA PHE A 529 -15.26 5.31 7.20
C PHE A 529 -16.40 6.31 7.03
N ASP A 530 -16.88 6.85 8.13
CA ASP A 530 -17.97 7.85 8.12
C ASP A 530 -17.53 9.15 7.43
N GLU A 531 -16.33 9.68 7.74
CA GLU A 531 -15.73 10.81 7.03
C GLU A 531 -15.64 10.55 5.51
N ARG A 532 -15.25 9.33 5.12
CA ARG A 532 -15.19 8.97 3.70
C ARG A 532 -16.54 9.00 3.01
N VAL A 533 -17.59 8.52 3.68
CA VAL A 533 -18.96 8.57 3.15
C VAL A 533 -19.40 10.03 2.97
N GLU A 534 -19.14 10.89 3.96
CA GLU A 534 -19.43 12.33 3.89
C GLU A 534 -18.70 12.99 2.71
N PHE A 535 -17.39 12.75 2.56
CA PHE A 535 -16.62 13.30 1.45
C PHE A 535 -17.08 12.80 0.08
N LYS A 536 -17.48 11.51 -0.04
CA LYS A 536 -18.08 10.99 -1.28
C LYS A 536 -19.40 11.70 -1.64
N ASN A 537 -20.24 11.95 -0.66
CA ASN A 537 -21.49 12.67 -0.87
C ASN A 537 -21.24 14.13 -1.27
N ALA A 538 -20.37 14.83 -0.54
CA ALA A 538 -19.97 16.21 -0.85
C ALA A 538 -19.31 16.31 -2.24
N MET A 539 -18.53 15.31 -2.67
CA MET A 539 -17.96 15.23 -4.02
C MET A 539 -19.05 15.12 -5.09
N LYS A 540 -20.06 14.25 -4.87
CA LYS A 540 -21.20 14.11 -5.80
C LYS A 540 -21.99 15.40 -5.93
N ASP A 541 -22.23 16.10 -4.81
CA ASP A 541 -22.95 17.38 -4.80
C ASP A 541 -22.14 18.49 -5.50
N ALA A 542 -20.82 18.57 -5.25
CA ALA A 542 -19.93 19.49 -5.94
C ALA A 542 -19.91 19.24 -7.46
N LYS A 543 -19.91 17.96 -7.88
CA LYS A 543 -19.97 17.57 -9.30
C LYS A 543 -21.31 17.98 -9.94
N ARG A 544 -22.44 17.79 -9.25
CA ARG A 544 -23.76 18.25 -9.71
C ARG A 544 -23.83 19.77 -9.84
N ALA A 545 -23.13 20.49 -8.96
CA ALA A 545 -23.03 21.95 -9.00
C ALA A 545 -21.97 22.48 -9.98
N ASN A 546 -21.35 21.62 -10.80
CA ASN A 546 -20.24 21.95 -11.72
C ASN A 546 -19.07 22.70 -11.05
N ASN A 547 -18.81 22.47 -9.75
CA ASN A 547 -17.71 23.07 -9.03
C ASN A 547 -16.48 22.14 -9.07
N GLY A 548 -15.60 22.35 -10.08
CA GLY A 548 -14.43 21.51 -10.33
C GLY A 548 -13.45 21.45 -9.14
N ASP A 549 -13.17 22.59 -8.51
CA ASP A 549 -12.21 22.68 -7.40
C ASP A 549 -12.70 21.92 -6.15
N LYS A 550 -13.97 22.10 -5.78
CA LYS A 550 -14.57 21.33 -4.68
C LYS A 550 -14.64 19.85 -5.00
N THR A 551 -14.94 19.48 -6.24
CA THR A 551 -14.96 18.09 -6.67
C THR A 551 -13.59 17.45 -6.51
N LYS A 552 -12.52 18.11 -6.96
CA LYS A 552 -11.13 17.65 -6.79
C LYS A 552 -10.76 17.53 -5.32
N ARG A 553 -11.05 18.56 -4.50
CA ARG A 553 -10.77 18.55 -3.06
C ARG A 553 -11.43 17.38 -2.34
N TYR A 554 -12.73 17.17 -2.53
CA TYR A 554 -13.43 16.06 -1.88
C TYR A 554 -13.02 14.70 -2.42
N HIS A 555 -12.60 14.62 -3.69
CA HIS A 555 -11.98 13.40 -4.23
C HIS A 555 -10.70 13.05 -3.49
N GLN A 556 -9.81 14.02 -3.25
CA GLN A 556 -8.58 13.81 -2.47
C GLN A 556 -8.86 13.36 -1.04
N LEU A 557 -9.78 14.03 -0.35
CA LEU A 557 -10.15 13.71 1.03
C LEU A 557 -10.72 12.29 1.15
N GLN A 558 -11.68 11.88 0.28
CA GLN A 558 -12.23 10.53 0.32
C GLN A 558 -11.18 9.45 -0.03
N LEU A 559 -10.26 9.77 -0.95
CA LEU A 559 -9.18 8.86 -1.32
C LEU A 559 -8.18 8.69 -0.17
N THR A 560 -7.84 9.76 0.53
CA THR A 560 -7.04 9.71 1.75
C THR A 560 -7.64 8.75 2.77
N GLN A 561 -8.94 8.87 3.06
CA GLN A 561 -9.61 7.97 4.00
C GLN A 561 -9.60 6.50 3.52
N LYS A 562 -9.79 6.27 2.21
CA LYS A 562 -9.68 4.92 1.63
C LYS A 562 -8.29 4.31 1.87
N ILE A 563 -7.24 5.11 1.68
CA ILE A 563 -5.85 4.67 1.86
C ILE A 563 -5.57 4.36 3.34
N LEU A 564 -5.99 5.24 4.26
CA LEU A 564 -5.81 5.02 5.70
C LEU A 564 -6.52 3.74 6.17
N LEU A 565 -7.78 3.55 5.78
CA LEU A 565 -8.57 2.35 6.10
C LEU A 565 -7.92 1.07 5.61
N ASN A 566 -7.54 1.02 4.33
CA ASN A 566 -7.00 -0.19 3.71
C ASN A 566 -5.56 -0.49 4.19
N SER A 567 -4.79 0.53 4.56
CA SER A 567 -3.42 0.36 5.05
C SER A 567 -3.35 -0.10 6.51
N PHE A 568 -4.42 0.10 7.31
CA PHE A 568 -4.35 -0.13 8.74
C PHE A 568 -4.11 -1.61 9.10
N TYR A 569 -4.81 -2.54 8.44
CA TYR A 569 -4.56 -3.96 8.63
C TYR A 569 -3.09 -4.32 8.31
N GLY A 570 -2.54 -3.83 7.20
CA GLY A 570 -1.18 -4.14 6.77
C GLY A 570 -0.11 -3.77 7.81
N VAL A 571 -0.34 -2.71 8.60
CA VAL A 571 0.61 -2.30 9.64
C VAL A 571 0.44 -3.06 10.95
N LEU A 572 -0.71 -3.67 11.25
CA LEU A 572 -0.88 -4.52 12.44
C LEU A 572 0.08 -5.71 12.44
N ALA A 573 0.48 -6.19 11.26
CA ALA A 573 1.45 -7.26 11.07
C ALA A 573 2.92 -6.77 11.07
N LEU A 574 3.17 -5.45 11.11
CA LEU A 574 4.52 -4.87 11.06
C LEU A 574 5.06 -4.60 12.47
N ALA A 575 6.16 -5.22 12.84
CA ALA A 575 6.81 -5.04 14.16
C ALA A 575 7.29 -3.59 14.41
N SER A 576 7.42 -2.76 13.38
CA SER A 576 7.73 -1.33 13.51
C SER A 576 6.52 -0.48 13.88
N PHE A 577 5.31 -1.01 13.80
CA PHE A 577 4.09 -0.28 14.17
C PHE A 577 3.84 -0.34 15.67
N ARG A 578 3.36 0.75 16.26
CA ARG A 578 3.13 0.88 17.72
C ARG A 578 2.12 -0.13 18.27
N PHE A 579 1.10 -0.45 17.51
CA PHE A 579 0.01 -1.35 17.89
C PHE A 579 0.14 -2.74 17.24
N TYR A 580 1.37 -3.12 16.88
CA TYR A 580 1.69 -4.44 16.37
C TYR A 580 1.23 -5.54 17.34
N ASP A 581 0.41 -6.46 16.85
CA ASP A 581 -0.04 -7.63 17.58
C ASP A 581 -0.32 -8.77 16.58
N VAL A 582 0.47 -9.84 16.67
CA VAL A 582 0.40 -10.97 15.73
C VAL A 582 -0.96 -11.68 15.80
N ASP A 583 -1.50 -11.88 17.02
CA ASP A 583 -2.81 -12.53 17.19
C ASP A 583 -3.92 -11.69 16.57
N ASN A 584 -3.86 -10.34 16.71
CA ASN A 584 -4.84 -9.45 16.11
C ASN A 584 -4.73 -9.45 14.58
N ALA A 585 -3.52 -9.45 14.04
CA ALA A 585 -3.31 -9.53 12.59
C ALA A 585 -3.80 -10.86 12.01
N GLU A 586 -3.50 -11.98 12.69
CA GLU A 586 -3.98 -13.31 12.30
C GLU A 586 -5.51 -13.42 12.44
N ALA A 587 -6.12 -12.81 13.45
CA ALA A 587 -7.57 -12.78 13.63
C ALA A 587 -8.28 -12.16 12.42
N VAL A 588 -7.70 -11.11 11.83
CA VAL A 588 -8.26 -10.46 10.63
C VAL A 588 -8.16 -11.37 9.41
N THR A 589 -6.98 -11.92 9.10
CA THR A 589 -6.82 -12.75 7.90
C THR A 589 -7.55 -14.09 7.99
N SER A 590 -7.46 -14.77 9.12
CA SER A 590 -8.16 -16.05 9.31
C SER A 590 -9.68 -15.90 9.27
N SER A 591 -10.22 -14.81 9.84
CA SER A 591 -11.65 -14.50 9.75
C SER A 591 -12.05 -14.14 8.31
N GLY A 592 -11.22 -13.37 7.59
CA GLY A 592 -11.42 -13.07 6.17
C GLY A 592 -11.46 -14.33 5.31
N GLN A 593 -10.51 -15.25 5.51
CA GLN A 593 -10.52 -16.54 4.84
C GLN A 593 -11.80 -17.35 5.14
N SER A 594 -12.24 -17.34 6.40
CA SER A 594 -13.45 -18.06 6.80
C SER A 594 -14.71 -17.47 6.17
N ILE A 595 -14.82 -16.14 6.14
CA ILE A 595 -15.94 -15.42 5.54
C ILE A 595 -16.01 -15.68 4.03
N ILE A 596 -14.89 -15.57 3.31
CA ILE A 596 -14.92 -15.72 1.85
C ILE A 596 -15.21 -17.16 1.41
N LYS A 597 -14.74 -18.16 2.17
CA LYS A 597 -15.11 -19.57 1.97
C LYS A 597 -16.59 -19.80 2.23
N PHE A 598 -17.12 -19.25 3.32
CA PHE A 598 -18.55 -19.31 3.62
C PHE A 598 -19.39 -18.65 2.51
N THR A 599 -18.94 -17.52 1.97
CA THR A 599 -19.58 -16.83 0.84
C THR A 599 -19.68 -17.74 -0.39
N ALA A 600 -18.58 -18.40 -0.75
CA ALA A 600 -18.55 -19.33 -1.88
C ALA A 600 -19.47 -20.55 -1.65
N ASP A 601 -19.45 -21.12 -0.45
CA ASP A 601 -20.31 -22.27 -0.09
C ASP A 601 -21.80 -21.88 -0.15
N LEU A 602 -22.14 -20.70 0.37
CA LEU A 602 -23.51 -20.20 0.38
C LEU A 602 -24.01 -19.92 -1.06
N THR A 603 -23.14 -19.37 -1.92
CA THR A 603 -23.45 -19.16 -3.33
C THR A 603 -23.62 -20.48 -4.07
N ASN A 604 -22.74 -21.47 -3.83
CA ASN A 604 -22.89 -22.80 -4.38
C ASN A 604 -24.22 -23.47 -3.97
N GLN A 605 -24.64 -23.27 -2.71
CA GLN A 605 -25.95 -23.72 -2.25
C GLN A 605 -27.08 -23.08 -3.04
N TYR A 606 -27.05 -21.77 -3.26
CA TYR A 606 -28.03 -21.05 -4.08
C TYR A 606 -28.10 -21.60 -5.50
N TYR A 607 -26.95 -21.83 -6.15
CA TYR A 607 -26.89 -22.38 -7.51
C TYR A 607 -27.44 -23.81 -7.57
N ASN A 608 -26.99 -24.68 -6.66
CA ASN A 608 -27.44 -26.07 -6.65
C ASN A 608 -28.97 -26.18 -6.46
N GLN A 609 -29.56 -25.33 -5.62
CA GLN A 609 -31.01 -25.28 -5.41
C GLN A 609 -31.75 -24.82 -6.66
N ASN A 610 -31.26 -23.76 -7.33
CA ASN A 610 -31.96 -23.16 -8.47
C ASN A 610 -31.70 -23.87 -9.81
N CYS A 611 -30.60 -24.62 -9.93
CA CYS A 611 -30.27 -25.43 -11.10
C CYS A 611 -30.71 -26.89 -10.96
N GLY A 612 -31.31 -27.31 -9.81
CA GLY A 612 -31.72 -28.69 -9.57
C GLY A 612 -30.55 -29.68 -9.48
N THR A 613 -29.36 -29.21 -9.07
CA THR A 613 -28.13 -29.99 -8.95
C THR A 613 -27.79 -30.24 -7.47
N LYS A 614 -26.82 -31.11 -7.21
CA LYS A 614 -26.31 -31.39 -5.85
C LYS A 614 -24.78 -31.36 -5.84
N GLU A 615 -24.21 -30.67 -4.85
CA GLU A 615 -22.77 -30.67 -4.58
C GLU A 615 -21.87 -30.22 -5.75
N ILE A 616 -22.41 -29.49 -6.72
CA ILE A 616 -21.62 -28.89 -7.80
C ILE A 616 -20.97 -27.62 -7.27
N ASP A 617 -19.67 -27.49 -7.49
CA ASP A 617 -18.91 -26.26 -7.22
C ASP A 617 -18.96 -25.34 -8.44
N TYR A 618 -19.84 -24.33 -8.39
CA TYR A 618 -20.00 -23.29 -9.40
C TYR A 618 -19.05 -22.13 -9.26
N ASN A 619 -18.34 -22.04 -8.13
CA ASN A 619 -17.38 -20.97 -7.90
C ASN A 619 -16.15 -21.17 -8.77
N ILE A 620 -15.92 -20.24 -9.70
CA ILE A 620 -14.80 -20.24 -10.66
C ILE A 620 -13.48 -19.93 -9.91
N TYR A 621 -13.48 -18.84 -9.14
CA TYR A 621 -12.28 -18.30 -8.53
C TYR A 621 -12.60 -17.49 -7.27
N ILE A 622 -11.66 -17.41 -6.36
CA ILE A 622 -11.69 -16.57 -5.17
C ILE A 622 -10.34 -15.86 -5.07
N ASP A 623 -10.35 -14.55 -4.87
CA ASP A 623 -9.15 -13.78 -4.56
C ASP A 623 -9.44 -12.83 -3.40
N THR A 624 -8.98 -13.19 -2.21
CA THR A 624 -9.01 -12.37 -0.98
C THR A 624 -10.42 -12.02 -0.51
N ASP A 625 -11.09 -11.09 -1.18
CA ASP A 625 -12.40 -10.49 -0.90
C ASP A 625 -13.42 -10.67 -2.01
N SER A 626 -12.98 -11.14 -3.18
CA SER A 626 -13.82 -11.32 -4.38
C SER A 626 -14.12 -12.79 -4.65
N VAL A 627 -15.36 -13.09 -5.08
CA VAL A 627 -15.80 -14.39 -5.57
C VAL A 627 -16.35 -14.26 -6.99
N PHE A 628 -15.96 -15.17 -7.88
CA PHE A 628 -16.32 -15.16 -9.31
C PHE A 628 -17.22 -16.32 -9.65
N PHE A 629 -18.33 -16.05 -10.33
CA PHE A 629 -19.32 -17.03 -10.77
C PHE A 629 -19.75 -16.75 -12.22
N SER A 630 -20.14 -17.80 -12.94
CA SER A 630 -20.87 -17.67 -14.20
C SER A 630 -22.37 -17.61 -13.94
N SER A 631 -23.06 -16.62 -14.50
CA SER A 631 -24.54 -16.56 -14.47
C SER A 631 -25.17 -17.56 -15.44
N TRP A 632 -24.41 -18.06 -16.42
CA TRP A 632 -24.92 -18.89 -17.49
C TRP A 632 -25.69 -20.16 -17.04
N PRO A 633 -25.25 -20.93 -16.03
CA PRO A 633 -26.02 -22.08 -15.54
C PRO A 633 -27.43 -21.71 -15.04
N LEU A 634 -27.56 -20.57 -14.33
CA LEU A 634 -28.86 -20.07 -13.85
C LEU A 634 -29.70 -19.52 -15.01
N ILE A 635 -29.10 -18.87 -15.99
CA ILE A 635 -29.79 -18.38 -17.20
C ILE A 635 -30.36 -19.56 -17.97
N GLN A 636 -29.58 -20.60 -18.23
CA GLN A 636 -30.04 -21.79 -18.93
C GLN A 636 -31.17 -22.51 -18.18
N SER A 637 -31.09 -22.55 -16.84
CA SER A 637 -32.15 -23.16 -16.02
C SER A 637 -33.46 -22.38 -16.07
N ARG A 638 -33.41 -21.04 -16.13
CA ARG A 638 -34.59 -20.17 -16.09
C ARG A 638 -35.11 -19.83 -17.48
N TYR A 639 -34.21 -19.71 -18.47
CA TYR A 639 -34.49 -19.24 -19.84
C TYR A 639 -33.81 -20.15 -20.87
N PRO A 640 -34.27 -21.41 -21.08
CA PRO A 640 -33.56 -22.38 -21.90
C PRO A 640 -33.46 -21.98 -23.38
N ASP A 641 -34.31 -21.07 -23.88
CA ASP A 641 -34.33 -20.63 -25.29
C ASP A 641 -33.34 -19.49 -25.58
N ILE A 642 -32.72 -18.86 -24.56
CA ILE A 642 -31.76 -17.80 -24.76
C ILE A 642 -30.43 -18.38 -25.23
N LYS A 643 -29.90 -17.80 -26.32
CA LYS A 643 -28.60 -18.18 -26.89
C LYS A 643 -27.49 -17.38 -26.18
N ILE A 644 -26.35 -18.02 -25.93
CA ILE A 644 -25.16 -17.45 -25.23
C ILE A 644 -24.61 -16.19 -25.93
N THR A 645 -24.95 -15.93 -27.14
CA THR A 645 -24.53 -14.78 -27.98
C THR A 645 -25.49 -13.60 -27.96
N GLU A 646 -26.57 -13.65 -27.20
CA GLU A 646 -27.58 -12.58 -27.12
C GLU A 646 -27.24 -11.58 -25.99
N ASP A 647 -26.14 -10.85 -26.18
CA ASP A 647 -25.54 -9.95 -25.17
C ASP A 647 -26.58 -9.00 -24.55
N ASP A 648 -27.40 -8.35 -25.37
CA ASP A 648 -28.42 -7.37 -24.92
C ASP A 648 -29.49 -7.98 -24.00
N LYS A 649 -29.76 -9.28 -24.10
CA LYS A 649 -30.69 -9.99 -23.22
C LYS A 649 -29.99 -10.50 -21.97
N ILE A 650 -28.76 -10.97 -22.11
CA ILE A 650 -28.02 -11.65 -21.02
C ILE A 650 -27.50 -10.69 -19.98
N ILE A 651 -27.02 -9.50 -20.38
CA ILE A 651 -26.49 -8.51 -19.43
C ILE A 651 -27.51 -8.13 -18.36
N PRO A 652 -28.75 -7.71 -18.68
CA PRO A 652 -29.75 -7.41 -17.66
C PRO A 652 -30.07 -8.59 -16.74
N ILE A 653 -30.19 -9.79 -17.32
CA ILE A 653 -30.47 -11.02 -16.55
C ILE A 653 -29.30 -11.35 -15.58
N THR A 654 -28.06 -11.18 -16.06
CA THR A 654 -26.87 -11.39 -15.22
C THR A 654 -26.84 -10.41 -14.04
N LEU A 655 -27.17 -9.14 -14.26
CA LEU A 655 -27.27 -8.14 -13.19
C LEU A 655 -28.39 -8.47 -12.18
N GLU A 656 -29.52 -8.97 -12.66
CA GLU A 656 -30.64 -9.44 -11.82
C GLU A 656 -30.20 -10.63 -10.95
N ILE A 657 -29.59 -11.64 -11.55
CA ILE A 657 -29.05 -12.81 -10.85
C ILE A 657 -28.01 -12.38 -9.81
N ALA A 658 -27.06 -11.52 -10.16
CA ALA A 658 -26.04 -11.01 -9.26
C ALA A 658 -26.69 -10.28 -8.06
N SER A 659 -27.73 -9.48 -8.29
CA SER A 659 -28.49 -8.79 -7.22
C SER A 659 -29.21 -9.76 -6.31
N GLU A 660 -29.82 -10.83 -6.84
CA GLU A 660 -30.49 -11.87 -6.03
C GLU A 660 -29.47 -12.61 -5.17
N VAL A 661 -28.38 -13.06 -5.76
CA VAL A 661 -27.28 -13.75 -5.07
C VAL A 661 -26.66 -12.85 -4.00
N GLN A 662 -26.41 -11.58 -4.32
CA GLN A 662 -25.93 -10.60 -3.36
C GLN A 662 -26.86 -10.48 -2.14
N LYS A 663 -28.15 -10.36 -2.34
CA LYS A 663 -29.14 -10.29 -1.26
C LYS A 663 -29.14 -11.57 -0.42
N PHE A 664 -29.08 -12.72 -1.07
CA PHE A 664 -29.04 -14.02 -0.40
C PHE A 664 -27.82 -14.16 0.51
N ILE A 665 -26.64 -13.76 0.02
CA ILE A 665 -25.39 -13.80 0.77
C ILE A 665 -25.42 -12.80 1.94
N ASN A 666 -25.82 -11.55 1.71
CA ASN A 666 -25.89 -10.54 2.77
C ASN A 666 -26.83 -10.95 3.90
N ASN A 667 -27.95 -11.64 3.60
CA ASN A 667 -28.79 -12.24 4.61
C ASN A 667 -28.08 -13.37 5.36
N GLY A 668 -27.26 -14.18 4.67
CA GLY A 668 -26.45 -15.23 5.28
C GLY A 668 -25.40 -14.70 6.26
N TYR A 669 -24.87 -13.51 6.04
CA TYR A 669 -23.90 -12.89 6.96
C TYR A 669 -24.47 -12.58 8.34
N ASN A 670 -25.78 -12.29 8.47
CA ASN A 670 -26.41 -12.11 9.79
C ASN A 670 -26.30 -13.40 10.62
N MET A 671 -26.60 -14.55 10.01
CA MET A 671 -26.47 -15.86 10.68
C MET A 671 -25.01 -16.19 10.99
N TYR A 672 -24.10 -15.92 10.06
CA TYR A 672 -22.68 -16.17 10.23
C TYR A 672 -22.09 -15.35 11.39
N ALA A 673 -22.36 -14.05 11.42
CA ALA A 673 -21.90 -13.17 12.50
C ALA A 673 -22.42 -13.63 13.87
N GLN A 674 -23.70 -13.98 13.96
CA GLN A 674 -24.31 -14.44 15.21
C GLN A 674 -23.76 -15.81 15.65
N ARG A 675 -23.75 -16.81 14.78
CA ARG A 675 -23.43 -18.18 15.15
C ARG A 675 -21.95 -18.49 15.24
N PHE A 676 -21.15 -17.87 14.35
CA PHE A 676 -19.70 -18.08 14.31
C PHE A 676 -18.97 -17.08 15.20
N MET A 677 -19.26 -15.78 15.05
CA MET A 677 -18.52 -14.70 15.69
C MET A 677 -19.08 -14.25 17.04
N ASN A 678 -20.28 -14.72 17.41
CA ASN A 678 -21.03 -14.24 18.58
C ASN A 678 -21.27 -12.72 18.56
N VAL A 679 -21.67 -12.19 17.38
CA VAL A 679 -21.91 -10.76 17.14
C VAL A 679 -23.29 -10.57 16.53
N ASN A 680 -24.09 -9.62 17.07
CA ASN A 680 -25.43 -9.31 16.57
C ASN A 680 -25.42 -8.20 15.52
N GLU A 681 -24.52 -7.24 15.63
CA GLU A 681 -24.35 -6.13 14.68
C GLU A 681 -23.01 -6.27 13.97
N HIS A 682 -23.02 -6.30 12.65
CA HIS A 682 -21.82 -6.47 11.86
C HIS A 682 -21.76 -5.49 10.67
N ARG A 683 -20.56 -5.37 10.07
CA ARG A 683 -20.31 -4.53 8.90
C ARG A 683 -19.93 -5.34 7.65
N LEU A 684 -20.26 -6.64 7.64
CA LEU A 684 -20.01 -7.49 6.47
C LEU A 684 -21.06 -7.18 5.40
N GLU A 685 -20.62 -6.75 4.25
CA GLU A 685 -21.46 -6.46 3.09
C GLU A 685 -20.74 -6.85 1.81
N ILE A 686 -21.39 -7.63 0.95
CA ILE A 686 -20.86 -7.96 -0.38
C ILE A 686 -21.67 -7.23 -1.44
N LYS A 687 -21.00 -6.80 -2.50
CA LYS A 687 -21.60 -6.07 -3.62
C LYS A 687 -21.11 -6.62 -4.94
N GLN A 688 -21.96 -6.53 -5.96
CA GLN A 688 -21.57 -6.78 -7.33
C GLN A 688 -20.69 -5.62 -7.83
N GLU A 689 -19.54 -5.94 -8.41
CA GLU A 689 -18.63 -4.95 -8.98
C GLU A 689 -18.62 -4.99 -10.51
N LEU A 690 -18.40 -6.15 -11.13
CA LEU A 690 -18.30 -6.24 -12.58
C LEU A 690 -19.15 -7.36 -13.18
N VAL A 691 -19.48 -7.20 -14.49
CA VAL A 691 -19.99 -8.24 -15.36
C VAL A 691 -19.08 -8.33 -16.58
N ALA A 692 -18.57 -9.53 -16.85
CA ALA A 692 -17.74 -9.83 -18.00
C ALA A 692 -18.47 -10.81 -18.97
N LYS A 693 -18.32 -10.57 -20.26
CA LYS A 693 -18.84 -11.46 -21.33
C LYS A 693 -18.24 -12.85 -21.23
N ALA A 694 -16.92 -12.89 -21.03
CA ALA A 694 -16.17 -14.11 -20.82
C ALA A 694 -14.90 -13.82 -20.05
N GLY A 695 -14.32 -14.88 -19.46
CA GLY A 695 -13.02 -14.83 -18.83
C GLY A 695 -12.27 -16.14 -19.00
N PHE A 696 -10.97 -16.07 -18.90
CA PHE A 696 -10.06 -17.20 -19.05
C PHE A 696 -9.11 -17.27 -17.84
N TRP A 697 -9.18 -18.34 -17.09
CA TRP A 697 -8.32 -18.58 -15.93
C TRP A 697 -7.26 -19.64 -16.23
N VAL A 698 -6.01 -19.37 -15.86
CA VAL A 698 -4.89 -20.29 -16.00
C VAL A 698 -4.46 -20.85 -14.64
N ALA A 699 -4.31 -19.96 -13.67
CA ALA A 699 -3.86 -20.29 -12.32
C ALA A 699 -4.25 -19.16 -11.33
N LYS A 700 -3.89 -19.30 -10.06
CA LYS A 700 -4.04 -18.23 -9.05
C LYS A 700 -3.37 -16.95 -9.56
N LYS A 701 -4.11 -15.84 -9.53
CA LYS A 701 -3.67 -14.50 -9.97
C LYS A 701 -3.19 -14.43 -11.43
N ARG A 702 -3.62 -15.39 -12.27
CA ARG A 702 -3.29 -15.44 -13.70
C ARG A 702 -4.56 -15.69 -14.52
N TYR A 703 -5.21 -14.62 -14.95
CA TYR A 703 -6.46 -14.67 -15.71
C TYR A 703 -6.64 -13.42 -16.58
N ALA A 704 -7.59 -13.50 -17.49
CA ALA A 704 -8.09 -12.36 -18.28
C ALA A 704 -9.62 -12.41 -18.37
N GLN A 705 -10.27 -11.24 -18.41
CA GLN A 705 -11.72 -11.14 -18.56
C GLN A 705 -12.09 -9.92 -19.42
N LEU A 706 -13.17 -10.05 -20.18
CA LEU A 706 -13.72 -9.01 -21.05
C LEU A 706 -14.92 -8.36 -20.36
N ILE A 707 -14.67 -7.24 -19.70
CA ILE A 707 -15.65 -6.53 -18.86
C ILE A 707 -16.59 -5.71 -19.73
N LEU A 708 -17.89 -5.80 -19.47
CA LEU A 708 -18.96 -5.06 -20.13
C LEU A 708 -19.65 -4.05 -19.20
N ASN A 709 -19.68 -4.32 -17.90
CA ASN A 709 -20.37 -3.49 -16.92
C ASN A 709 -19.54 -3.40 -15.65
N GLU A 710 -19.41 -2.19 -15.09
CA GLU A 710 -18.72 -1.92 -13.83
C GLU A 710 -19.64 -1.15 -12.90
N GLU A 711 -19.81 -1.62 -11.67
CA GLU A 711 -20.66 -1.03 -10.61
C GLU A 711 -22.10 -0.68 -11.12
N GLY A 712 -22.67 -1.53 -11.97
CA GLY A 712 -23.99 -1.32 -12.58
C GLY A 712 -24.01 -0.35 -13.79
N VAL A 713 -22.86 0.18 -14.19
CA VAL A 713 -22.73 1.08 -15.35
C VAL A 713 -22.25 0.30 -16.58
N GLN A 714 -23.05 0.32 -17.65
CA GLN A 714 -22.67 -0.29 -18.92
C GLN A 714 -21.51 0.50 -19.55
N LEU A 715 -20.43 -0.19 -19.91
CA LEU A 715 -19.29 0.41 -20.62
C LEU A 715 -19.66 0.69 -22.08
N LYS A 716 -19.13 1.78 -22.63
CA LYS A 716 -19.31 2.12 -24.06
C LYS A 716 -18.61 1.13 -24.98
N GLU A 717 -17.44 0.67 -24.55
CA GLU A 717 -16.65 -0.36 -25.22
C GLU A 717 -16.21 -1.41 -24.19
N PRO A 718 -16.15 -2.71 -24.57
CA PRO A 718 -15.67 -3.75 -23.71
C PRO A 718 -14.22 -3.47 -23.26
N HIS A 719 -13.93 -3.71 -22.00
CA HIS A 719 -12.60 -3.53 -21.43
C HIS A 719 -11.94 -4.89 -21.15
N LEU A 720 -10.73 -5.11 -21.67
CA LEU A 720 -9.93 -6.30 -21.37
C LEU A 720 -9.12 -6.08 -20.10
N ASP A 721 -9.51 -6.74 -19.00
CA ASP A 721 -8.72 -6.79 -17.75
C ASP A 721 -7.86 -8.04 -17.73
N VAL A 722 -6.54 -7.88 -17.52
CA VAL A 722 -5.56 -8.97 -17.51
C VAL A 722 -4.76 -8.92 -16.23
N LYS A 723 -4.73 -10.04 -15.51
CA LYS A 723 -3.95 -10.19 -14.27
C LYS A 723 -2.89 -11.29 -14.41
N GLY A 724 -1.63 -10.94 -14.16
CA GLY A 724 -0.51 -11.87 -14.03
C GLY A 724 -0.16 -12.71 -15.26
N LEU A 725 -0.80 -12.51 -16.40
CA LEU A 725 -0.44 -13.16 -17.66
C LEU A 725 0.75 -12.42 -18.31
N ASP A 726 1.41 -13.10 -19.24
CA ASP A 726 2.64 -12.57 -19.87
C ASP A 726 2.39 -11.32 -20.74
N VAL A 727 1.14 -11.07 -21.14
CA VAL A 727 0.69 -9.83 -21.81
C VAL A 727 1.08 -8.57 -21.05
N VAL A 728 1.04 -8.61 -19.71
CA VAL A 728 1.33 -7.44 -18.85
C VAL A 728 2.75 -7.46 -18.28
N ARG A 729 3.60 -8.41 -18.68
CA ARG A 729 4.95 -8.51 -18.15
C ARG A 729 5.97 -7.74 -18.99
N SER A 730 6.80 -6.95 -18.34
CA SER A 730 7.83 -6.11 -18.98
C SER A 730 8.93 -6.89 -19.72
N ASN A 731 9.20 -8.14 -19.33
CA ASN A 731 10.21 -8.99 -19.94
C ASN A 731 9.81 -9.60 -21.29
N PHE A 732 8.58 -9.36 -21.77
CA PHE A 732 8.14 -9.76 -23.10
C PHE A 732 8.24 -8.60 -24.08
N PRO A 733 8.70 -8.82 -25.35
CA PRO A 733 8.76 -7.81 -26.38
C PRO A 733 7.38 -7.19 -26.65
N LYS A 734 7.33 -5.88 -26.95
CA LYS A 734 6.09 -5.12 -27.18
C LYS A 734 5.19 -5.78 -28.24
N ALA A 735 5.77 -6.24 -29.37
CA ALA A 735 5.01 -6.89 -30.45
C ALA A 735 4.27 -8.14 -29.99
N PHE A 736 4.91 -8.96 -29.12
CA PHE A 736 4.26 -10.15 -28.55
C PHE A 736 3.17 -9.77 -27.54
N ARG A 737 3.37 -8.75 -26.74
CA ARG A 737 2.35 -8.27 -25.78
C ARG A 737 1.12 -7.74 -26.51
N THR A 738 1.30 -6.94 -27.55
CA THR A 738 0.21 -6.45 -28.40
C THR A 738 -0.54 -7.62 -29.03
N PHE A 739 0.17 -8.53 -29.68
CA PHE A 739 -0.44 -9.74 -30.29
C PHE A 739 -1.24 -10.56 -29.27
N MET A 740 -0.68 -10.83 -28.09
CA MET A 740 -1.36 -11.60 -27.04
C MET A 740 -2.60 -10.85 -26.51
N GLY A 741 -2.52 -9.53 -26.35
CA GLY A 741 -3.65 -8.71 -25.93
C GLY A 741 -4.82 -8.75 -26.91
N ASP A 742 -4.54 -8.52 -28.19
CA ASP A 742 -5.52 -8.55 -29.27
C ASP A 742 -6.11 -9.96 -29.45
N PHE A 743 -5.27 -10.99 -29.32
CA PHE A 743 -5.71 -12.38 -29.36
C PHE A 743 -6.65 -12.73 -28.21
N LEU A 744 -6.31 -12.34 -26.95
CA LEU A 744 -7.17 -12.56 -25.79
C LEU A 744 -8.50 -11.80 -25.92
N PHE A 745 -8.46 -10.54 -26.34
CA PHE A 745 -9.67 -9.76 -26.58
C PHE A 745 -10.61 -10.46 -27.58
N SER A 746 -10.07 -10.87 -28.72
CA SER A 746 -10.83 -11.54 -29.77
C SER A 746 -11.36 -12.91 -29.31
N LEU A 747 -10.53 -13.69 -28.59
CA LEU A 747 -10.91 -14.99 -28.02
C LEU A 747 -12.08 -14.84 -27.03
N LEU A 748 -12.01 -13.87 -26.12
CA LEU A 748 -13.06 -13.62 -25.12
C LEU A 748 -14.31 -13.00 -25.76
N ASN A 749 -14.17 -12.33 -26.89
CA ASN A 749 -15.30 -11.78 -27.65
C ASN A 749 -15.99 -12.79 -28.58
N GLY A 750 -15.52 -14.04 -28.65
CA GLY A 750 -16.18 -15.13 -29.38
C GLY A 750 -15.44 -15.65 -30.60
N MET A 751 -14.13 -15.36 -30.74
CA MET A 751 -13.28 -15.93 -31.80
C MET A 751 -13.37 -17.47 -31.79
N THR A 752 -13.58 -18.08 -32.92
CA THR A 752 -13.60 -19.53 -33.10
C THR A 752 -12.16 -20.11 -33.05
N LYS A 753 -12.07 -21.42 -32.87
CA LYS A 753 -10.77 -22.11 -32.89
C LYS A 753 -10.03 -21.94 -34.22
N ASP A 754 -10.72 -21.99 -35.33
CA ASP A 754 -10.13 -21.87 -36.67
C ASP A 754 -9.64 -20.45 -36.94
N GLU A 755 -10.40 -19.44 -36.56
CA GLU A 755 -9.98 -18.03 -36.61
C GLU A 755 -8.76 -17.80 -35.71
N GLY A 756 -8.73 -18.36 -34.50
CA GLY A 756 -7.60 -18.28 -33.60
C GLY A 756 -6.33 -18.93 -34.15
N ASN A 757 -6.48 -20.12 -34.76
CA ASN A 757 -5.34 -20.80 -35.41
C ASN A 757 -4.79 -19.97 -36.58
N LYS A 758 -5.66 -19.38 -37.38
CA LYS A 758 -5.29 -18.48 -38.46
C LYS A 758 -4.55 -17.24 -37.93
N TYR A 759 -5.08 -16.60 -36.90
CA TYR A 759 -4.50 -15.40 -36.29
C TYR A 759 -3.06 -15.66 -35.79
N VAL A 760 -2.83 -16.82 -35.15
CA VAL A 760 -1.48 -17.23 -34.71
C VAL A 760 -0.56 -17.52 -35.88
N THR A 761 -1.08 -18.11 -36.94
CA THR A 761 -0.30 -18.43 -38.16
C THR A 761 0.13 -17.16 -38.88
N ASP A 762 -0.79 -16.23 -39.09
CA ASP A 762 -0.53 -14.93 -39.70
C ASP A 762 0.54 -14.12 -38.94
N PHE A 763 0.45 -14.12 -37.59
CA PHE A 763 1.48 -13.48 -36.76
C PHE A 763 2.88 -14.13 -36.92
N LYS A 764 2.94 -15.47 -36.94
CA LYS A 764 4.20 -16.19 -37.15
C LYS A 764 4.82 -15.91 -38.53
N GLU A 765 4.00 -15.74 -39.57
CA GLU A 765 4.47 -15.39 -40.88
C GLU A 765 4.97 -13.94 -40.95
N GLY A 766 4.29 -13.01 -40.28
CA GLY A 766 4.71 -11.62 -40.17
C GLY A 766 6.03 -11.42 -39.37
N LEU A 767 6.41 -12.35 -38.51
CA LEU A 767 7.70 -12.32 -37.81
C LEU A 767 8.88 -12.83 -38.69
N LYS A 768 8.60 -13.52 -39.82
CA LYS A 768 9.61 -14.04 -40.72
C LYS A 768 9.93 -13.07 -41.87
N SER A 769 9.02 -12.16 -42.17
CA SER A 769 9.20 -11.06 -43.12
C SER A 769 9.88 -9.84 -42.45
#